data_8b455c000bb797713b166777f891070b
#
_entry.id   8b455c000bb797713b166777f891070b
#
_cell.length_a   1.000
_cell.length_b   1.000
_cell.length_c   1.000
_cell.angle_alpha   90.00
_cell.angle_beta   90.00
_cell.angle_gamma   90.00
#
_symmetry.space_group_name_H-M   'P 1'
#
loop_
_entity.id
_entity.type
_entity.pdbx_description
1 polymer ?
#
loop_
_entity_poly.entity_id
_entity_poly.type
_entity_poly.pdbx_seq_one_letter_code
_entity_poly.pdbx_strand_id
1 'polypeptide(L)'
;LAALICAGALPVPQAQAQTAGLRAFTSDQELATFLKRRARQHPAPMPADLPPPAPTMVMAPSSAPGAANEAVVVTGTRASSPSITNTQEADVDEGGIVKVHGNHLVVLRRGRLFTVRIGDGTMRAVDHVDAFPPGTNGDAWYDEMLVSGDRVIVVGYSYERGGTEINRFRIDAAGRLRYEDSYHLRSNDYYSSSNYASRLIGSQLIFYTPLDLDPYAPIVAQLPALRRWTGKDLDRYAGLGKDGFQRITPATRVYVPEPIRRNSEADISTLHTVTVCDLAAPRLSCRATAVLGSDSSNFYVSGNAVYVWIGEALPGGKGHDRAMLYRMPLDGSRPGALQAWGGPVDQFSFREDRAARALDVVVRAESRGDWMWRPEVSSGDAALLRLPLSAFGNGAYLAPGRAYRPLPLGKQPDWSFHNRFMGRHLVYSAGRFAGEQNEAAVFVVPLDGGLIGRIRAPHGVDRIDIIGNDAVVIGNDAKDRLGFSSIELAGGPPRLGDTSFLPAAREGERRSQAFFYRPDPGSPNGASGTLGLPVTRDLGKSPAARFLGSGSAVAFLRRDARRLAPAGELAAHAETARDDDCKASCVDWYGNARPIFLGDRVFALMGYELVEGKLSNGRIREYARLDFAPTATARK
;
A
#
# COMPACT_ATOMS: atom_id res chain seq x y z
N LEU A 1 -18.90 -63.53 34.43
CA LEU A 1 -17.97 -63.49 33.32
C LEU A 1 -18.21 -62.17 32.58
N ALA A 2 -17.38 -61.12 32.83
CA ALA A 2 -17.36 -59.86 32.12
C ALA A 2 -16.10 -59.84 31.31
N ALA A 3 -16.23 -59.73 29.97
CA ALA A 3 -15.12 -59.59 29.06
C ALA A 3 -14.84 -58.10 28.86
N LEU A 4 -13.66 -57.64 29.29
CA LEU A 4 -13.10 -56.30 28.95
C LEU A 4 -12.60 -56.33 27.51
N ILE A 5 -13.17 -55.48 26.66
CA ILE A 5 -12.63 -55.19 25.33
C ILE A 5 -11.73 -53.94 25.46
N CYS A 6 -10.42 -54.13 25.44
CA CYS A 6 -9.45 -53.06 25.27
C CYS A 6 -9.43 -52.61 23.81
N ALA A 7 -9.99 -51.46 23.53
CA ALA A 7 -9.81 -50.77 22.24
C ALA A 7 -8.44 -50.13 22.21
N GLY A 8 -7.51 -50.74 21.47
CA GLY A 8 -6.20 -50.16 21.19
C GLY A 8 -6.30 -48.96 20.25
N ALA A 9 -6.00 -47.79 20.76
CA ALA A 9 -5.81 -46.60 19.95
C ALA A 9 -4.52 -46.76 19.12
N LEU A 10 -4.66 -46.83 17.80
CA LEU A 10 -3.54 -46.76 16.87
C LEU A 10 -2.90 -45.37 16.92
N PRO A 11 -1.60 -45.26 17.06
CA PRO A 11 -0.95 -43.95 16.99
C PRO A 11 -1.04 -43.42 15.57
N VAL A 12 -1.65 -42.24 15.41
CA VAL A 12 -1.60 -41.45 14.19
C VAL A 12 -0.13 -40.99 13.99
N PRO A 13 0.51 -41.31 12.88
CA PRO A 13 1.88 -40.84 12.65
C PRO A 13 1.87 -39.31 12.45
N GLN A 14 2.32 -38.56 13.43
CA GLN A 14 2.70 -37.18 13.30
C GLN A 14 4.03 -37.11 12.55
N ALA A 15 3.98 -37.23 11.24
CA ALA A 15 5.11 -36.83 10.38
C ALA A 15 5.14 -35.30 10.32
N GLN A 16 5.68 -34.67 11.33
CA GLN A 16 6.23 -33.32 11.22
C GLN A 16 7.54 -33.42 10.45
N ALA A 17 7.45 -33.56 9.12
CA ALA A 17 8.56 -33.22 8.26
C ALA A 17 8.76 -31.71 8.41
N GLN A 18 9.82 -31.29 9.09
CA GLN A 18 10.35 -29.93 9.00
C GLN A 18 10.57 -29.69 7.51
N THR A 19 9.68 -28.92 6.89
CA THR A 19 9.79 -28.58 5.48
C THR A 19 11.08 -27.80 5.32
N ALA A 20 12.05 -28.36 4.61
CA ALA A 20 13.28 -27.66 4.31
C ALA A 20 12.93 -26.32 3.64
N GLY A 21 13.51 -25.21 4.11
CA GLY A 21 13.28 -23.89 3.52
C GLY A 21 13.77 -23.82 2.06
N LEU A 22 13.51 -22.69 1.40
CA LEU A 22 13.93 -22.50 0.02
C LEU A 22 15.43 -22.68 -0.17
N ARG A 23 15.81 -23.23 -1.32
CA ARG A 23 17.22 -23.39 -1.70
C ARG A 23 17.71 -22.12 -2.40
N ALA A 24 18.76 -21.50 -1.86
CA ALA A 24 19.51 -20.45 -2.53
C ALA A 24 20.44 -21.00 -3.61
N PHE A 25 20.93 -20.10 -4.45
CA PHE A 25 22.08 -20.40 -5.31
C PHE A 25 23.37 -20.41 -4.47
N THR A 26 24.33 -21.21 -4.87
CA THR A 26 25.63 -21.33 -4.16
C THR A 26 26.65 -20.32 -4.65
N SER A 27 26.48 -19.82 -5.88
CA SER A 27 27.37 -18.85 -6.51
C SER A 27 26.67 -18.06 -7.62
N ASP A 28 27.27 -16.93 -8.00
CA ASP A 28 26.84 -16.14 -9.17
C ASP A 28 26.90 -16.96 -10.46
N GLN A 29 27.87 -17.86 -10.58
CA GLN A 29 28.01 -18.75 -11.74
C GLN A 29 26.85 -19.76 -11.83
N GLU A 30 26.39 -20.32 -10.71
CA GLU A 30 25.21 -21.20 -10.69
C GLU A 30 23.95 -20.43 -11.12
N LEU A 31 23.75 -19.24 -10.57
CA LEU A 31 22.61 -18.39 -10.94
C LEU A 31 22.63 -18.01 -12.42
N ALA A 32 23.75 -17.51 -12.92
CA ALA A 32 23.91 -17.15 -14.34
C ALA A 32 23.67 -18.36 -15.27
N THR A 33 24.19 -19.52 -14.90
CA THR A 33 24.01 -20.76 -15.68
C THR A 33 22.52 -21.18 -15.67
N PHE A 34 21.86 -21.04 -14.53
CA PHE A 34 20.45 -21.35 -14.40
C PHE A 34 19.61 -20.44 -15.30
N LEU A 35 19.81 -19.11 -15.27
CA LEU A 35 19.08 -18.14 -16.10
C LEU A 35 19.33 -18.40 -17.60
N LYS A 36 20.57 -18.58 -18.03
CA LYS A 36 20.91 -18.87 -19.43
C LYS A 36 20.28 -20.16 -19.95
N ARG A 37 20.26 -21.21 -19.12
CA ARG A 37 19.59 -22.46 -19.48
C ARG A 37 18.10 -22.25 -19.70
N ARG A 38 17.45 -21.47 -18.84
CA ARG A 38 16.01 -21.15 -18.95
C ARG A 38 15.71 -20.36 -20.21
N ALA A 39 16.46 -19.31 -20.51
CA ALA A 39 16.29 -18.50 -21.71
C ALA A 39 16.42 -19.30 -23.02
N ARG A 40 17.30 -20.32 -23.03
CA ARG A 40 17.43 -21.21 -24.20
C ARG A 40 16.22 -22.13 -24.38
N GLN A 41 15.53 -22.47 -23.31
CA GLN A 41 14.32 -23.31 -23.34
C GLN A 41 13.09 -22.50 -23.77
N HIS A 42 13.08 -21.21 -23.49
CA HIS A 42 12.04 -20.26 -23.87
C HIS A 42 12.68 -19.02 -24.53
N PRO A 43 13.07 -19.11 -25.81
CA PRO A 43 13.51 -17.91 -26.51
C PRO A 43 12.37 -16.89 -26.49
N ALA A 44 12.66 -15.68 -26.03
CA ALA A 44 11.71 -14.58 -26.09
C ALA A 44 11.16 -14.47 -27.53
N PRO A 45 9.86 -14.28 -27.73
CA PRO A 45 9.36 -13.95 -29.05
C PRO A 45 10.11 -12.72 -29.53
N MET A 46 10.69 -12.79 -30.75
CA MET A 46 11.32 -11.63 -31.37
C MET A 46 10.34 -10.45 -31.24
N PRO A 47 10.79 -9.26 -30.82
CA PRO A 47 9.93 -8.10 -30.85
C PRO A 47 9.38 -7.99 -32.29
N ALA A 48 8.08 -8.17 -32.44
CA ALA A 48 7.43 -7.75 -33.67
C ALA A 48 7.72 -6.24 -33.76
N ASP A 49 8.17 -5.77 -34.92
CA ASP A 49 8.43 -4.35 -35.17
C ASP A 49 7.27 -3.53 -34.61
N LEU A 50 7.42 -3.03 -33.41
CA LEU A 50 6.45 -2.13 -32.82
C LEU A 50 6.54 -0.83 -33.63
N PRO A 51 5.42 -0.35 -34.21
CA PRO A 51 5.41 0.96 -34.80
C PRO A 51 5.91 1.98 -33.76
N PRO A 52 6.64 3.01 -34.15
CA PRO A 52 7.14 4.01 -33.22
C PRO A 52 5.97 4.52 -32.37
N PRO A 53 6.19 4.75 -31.06
CA PRO A 53 5.12 5.19 -30.17
C PRO A 53 4.48 6.45 -30.78
N ALA A 54 3.18 6.39 -30.99
CA ALA A 54 2.41 7.54 -31.41
C ALA A 54 2.66 8.68 -30.40
N PRO A 55 2.74 9.93 -30.82
CA PRO A 55 2.98 11.05 -29.93
C PRO A 55 1.93 10.99 -28.82
N THR A 56 2.40 11.00 -27.61
CA THR A 56 1.58 10.89 -26.38
C THR A 56 0.63 12.08 -26.35
N MET A 57 -0.60 11.85 -26.78
CA MET A 57 -1.68 12.76 -26.42
C MET A 57 -1.80 12.67 -24.91
N VAL A 58 -1.59 13.77 -24.23
CA VAL A 58 -1.90 13.95 -22.82
C VAL A 58 -3.40 13.80 -22.69
N MET A 59 -3.86 12.58 -22.47
CA MET A 59 -5.22 12.35 -22.04
C MET A 59 -5.33 12.84 -20.61
N ALA A 60 -6.21 13.80 -20.43
CA ALA A 60 -6.70 14.15 -19.10
C ALA A 60 -7.10 12.89 -18.35
N PRO A 61 -6.85 12.80 -17.03
CA PRO A 61 -7.09 11.58 -16.28
C PRO A 61 -8.56 11.20 -16.36
N SER A 62 -8.84 10.18 -17.14
CA SER A 62 -10.10 9.47 -17.06
C SER A 62 -10.19 8.89 -15.66
N SER A 63 -11.20 9.31 -14.92
CA SER A 63 -11.52 8.80 -13.59
C SER A 63 -11.90 7.33 -13.69
N ALA A 64 -10.93 6.43 -13.62
CA ALA A 64 -11.18 5.04 -13.40
C ALA A 64 -11.45 4.80 -11.91
N PRO A 65 -12.45 4.00 -11.55
CA PRO A 65 -12.82 3.74 -10.16
C PRO A 65 -11.82 2.77 -9.53
N GLY A 66 -11.27 3.14 -8.38
CA GLY A 66 -10.34 2.35 -7.59
C GLY A 66 -10.93 1.88 -6.29
N ALA A 67 -10.27 1.06 -5.56
CA ALA A 67 -10.65 0.52 -4.27
C ALA A 67 -9.63 0.89 -3.20
N ALA A 68 -10.06 0.98 -2.14
CA ALA A 68 -10.11 1.19 -0.72
C ALA A 68 -9.11 0.39 0.10
N ASN A 69 -8.73 0.92 1.26
CA ASN A 69 -8.94 0.44 2.61
C ASN A 69 -7.95 0.78 3.64
N GLU A 70 -8.21 0.74 4.86
CA GLU A 70 -8.15 -0.01 6.04
C GLU A 70 -8.00 0.49 7.44
N ALA A 71 -8.04 -0.32 8.46
CA ALA A 71 -7.61 0.00 9.80
C ALA A 71 -7.45 -1.15 10.81
N VAL A 72 -6.70 -0.96 11.88
CA VAL A 72 -6.44 -1.94 12.93
C VAL A 72 -6.78 -1.39 14.31
N VAL A 73 -7.42 -2.21 15.14
CA VAL A 73 -7.58 -1.96 16.58
C VAL A 73 -6.27 -2.25 17.29
N VAL A 74 -5.71 -1.24 17.94
CA VAL A 74 -4.52 -1.35 18.77
C VAL A 74 -4.92 -1.74 20.19
N THR A 75 -4.46 -2.87 20.67
CA THR A 75 -4.36 -3.16 22.11
C THR A 75 -2.89 -3.22 22.48
N GLY A 76 -2.43 -2.31 23.33
CA GLY A 76 -1.18 -2.49 24.11
C GLY A 76 -0.08 -1.48 23.88
N THR A 77 -0.08 -0.48 24.75
CA THR A 77 1.05 0.20 25.41
C THR A 77 2.41 0.24 24.73
N ARG A 78 2.68 1.37 24.09
CA ARG A 78 3.86 2.24 24.29
C ARG A 78 3.53 3.58 23.64
N ALA A 79 3.84 4.69 24.31
CA ALA A 79 3.64 6.03 23.79
C ALA A 79 4.56 6.25 22.57
N SER A 80 4.09 5.82 21.40
CA SER A 80 4.58 6.28 20.12
C SER A 80 3.92 7.63 19.85
N SER A 81 4.64 8.53 19.20
CA SER A 81 4.06 9.79 18.70
C SER A 81 2.73 9.50 18.00
N PRO A 82 1.70 10.34 18.18
CA PRO A 82 0.40 10.07 17.56
C PRO A 82 0.56 9.95 16.04
N SER A 83 0.26 8.77 15.50
CA SER A 83 0.26 8.57 14.05
C SER A 83 -0.92 9.32 13.44
N ILE A 84 -0.64 10.07 12.37
CA ILE A 84 -1.66 10.71 11.52
C ILE A 84 -1.89 9.92 10.23
N THR A 85 -1.26 8.77 10.11
CA THR A 85 -1.34 7.89 8.93
C THR A 85 -2.26 6.72 9.25
N ASN A 86 -3.23 6.47 8.38
CA ASN A 86 -4.05 5.26 8.41
C ASN A 86 -3.23 4.12 7.79
N THR A 87 -2.69 3.24 8.63
CA THR A 87 -1.80 2.16 8.21
C THR A 87 -2.48 0.80 8.26
N GLN A 88 -2.04 -0.16 7.46
CA GLN A 88 -2.60 -1.51 7.44
C GLN A 88 -2.24 -2.30 8.71
N GLU A 89 -1.01 -2.19 9.14
CA GLU A 89 -0.51 -2.83 10.35
C GLU A 89 -0.12 -1.77 11.38
N ALA A 90 -0.54 -1.95 12.61
CA ALA A 90 -0.34 -0.94 13.66
C ALA A 90 1.12 -0.65 13.99
N ASP A 91 2.00 -1.61 13.77
CA ASP A 91 3.44 -1.54 14.05
C ASP A 91 4.29 -1.30 12.79
N VAL A 92 3.65 -1.05 11.65
CA VAL A 92 4.29 -0.81 10.35
C VAL A 92 3.83 0.55 9.82
N ASP A 93 4.70 1.56 9.87
CA ASP A 93 4.38 2.84 9.24
C ASP A 93 4.57 2.75 7.72
N GLU A 94 3.72 3.45 7.00
CA GLU A 94 3.69 3.46 5.53
C GLU A 94 4.18 4.79 4.99
N GLY A 95 4.76 4.79 3.81
CA GLY A 95 5.06 5.99 3.07
C GLY A 95 3.83 6.90 2.97
N GLY A 96 4.01 8.19 2.85
CA GLY A 96 2.91 9.14 2.72
C GLY A 96 3.39 10.52 2.35
N ILE A 97 2.45 11.44 2.14
CA ILE A 97 2.74 12.82 1.76
C ILE A 97 2.83 13.78 2.94
N VAL A 98 2.42 13.35 4.13
CA VAL A 98 2.49 14.16 5.36
C VAL A 98 2.80 13.31 6.58
N LYS A 99 3.70 13.78 7.42
CA LYS A 99 4.12 13.14 8.67
C LYS A 99 4.27 14.19 9.78
N VAL A 100 4.30 13.72 11.02
CA VAL A 100 4.53 14.56 12.21
C VAL A 100 5.94 14.38 12.71
N HIS A 101 6.62 15.48 13.04
CA HIS A 101 7.85 15.51 13.79
C HIS A 101 7.77 16.55 14.91
N GLY A 102 7.66 16.11 16.15
CA GLY A 102 7.46 17.01 17.30
C GLY A 102 6.26 17.95 17.08
N ASN A 103 6.50 19.25 17.10
CA ASN A 103 5.50 20.29 16.87
C ASN A 103 5.37 20.74 15.40
N HIS A 104 5.84 19.93 14.46
CA HIS A 104 5.84 20.25 13.04
C HIS A 104 5.13 19.19 12.22
N LEU A 105 4.40 19.61 11.21
CA LEU A 105 4.05 18.78 10.06
C LEU A 105 5.17 18.87 9.03
N VAL A 106 5.56 17.73 8.50
CA VAL A 106 6.44 17.62 7.34
C VAL A 106 5.56 17.23 6.16
N VAL A 107 5.59 17.99 5.08
CA VAL A 107 4.75 17.76 3.89
C VAL A 107 5.67 17.56 2.69
N LEU A 108 5.47 16.48 1.96
CA LEU A 108 6.10 16.22 0.67
C LEU A 108 5.12 16.60 -0.42
N ARG A 109 5.51 17.50 -1.29
CA ARG A 109 4.69 17.87 -2.43
C ARG A 109 5.54 18.37 -3.60
N ARG A 110 5.24 17.86 -4.79
CA ARG A 110 5.82 18.30 -6.06
C ARG A 110 7.35 18.44 -5.97
N GLY A 111 8.00 17.34 -5.50
CA GLY A 111 9.45 17.26 -5.36
C GLY A 111 10.08 18.18 -4.31
N ARG A 112 9.30 18.69 -3.36
CA ARG A 112 9.77 19.53 -2.26
C ARG A 112 9.26 19.07 -0.91
N LEU A 113 10.09 19.22 0.12
CA LEU A 113 9.72 19.07 1.52
C LEU A 113 9.41 20.44 2.12
N PHE A 114 8.34 20.53 2.85
CA PHE A 114 7.91 21.69 3.62
C PHE A 114 7.78 21.32 5.09
N THR A 115 8.11 22.24 5.97
CA THR A 115 7.80 22.11 7.39
C THR A 115 6.87 23.22 7.85
N VAL A 116 5.82 22.84 8.54
CA VAL A 116 4.83 23.74 9.11
C VAL A 116 4.77 23.53 10.60
N ARG A 117 5.09 24.57 11.38
CA ARG A 117 4.90 24.55 12.83
C ARG A 117 3.41 24.59 13.16
N ILE A 118 3.00 23.68 14.02
CA ILE A 118 1.62 23.55 14.50
C ILE A 118 1.52 23.56 16.03
N GLY A 119 2.67 23.73 16.71
CA GLY A 119 2.72 23.87 18.17
C GLY A 119 2.16 25.20 18.63
N ASP A 120 1.86 25.30 19.94
CA ASP A 120 1.42 26.53 20.65
C ASP A 120 0.14 27.16 20.07
N GLY A 121 -0.74 26.35 19.45
CA GLY A 121 -2.00 26.84 18.88
C GLY A 121 -1.86 27.71 17.63
N THR A 122 -0.66 27.79 17.04
CA THR A 122 -0.39 28.58 15.82
C THR A 122 -0.01 27.70 14.65
N MET A 123 -0.26 28.19 13.42
CA MET A 123 0.27 27.60 12.19
C MET A 123 1.24 28.56 11.55
N ARG A 124 2.43 28.08 11.18
CA ARG A 124 3.44 28.91 10.51
C ARG A 124 4.32 28.05 9.62
N ALA A 125 4.51 28.44 8.37
CA ALA A 125 5.55 27.87 7.52
C ALA A 125 6.94 28.13 8.15
N VAL A 126 7.79 27.12 8.17
CA VAL A 126 9.11 27.20 8.81
C VAL A 126 10.20 27.13 7.77
N ASP A 127 10.20 26.08 6.94
CA ASP A 127 11.27 25.81 6.00
C ASP A 127 10.75 25.05 4.79
N HIS A 128 11.50 25.10 3.69
CA HIS A 128 11.30 24.24 2.54
C HIS A 128 12.62 23.96 1.82
N VAL A 129 12.77 22.74 1.29
CA VAL A 129 13.94 22.31 0.52
C VAL A 129 13.49 21.42 -0.64
N ASP A 130 14.29 21.37 -1.70
CA ASP A 130 14.09 20.36 -2.76
C ASP A 130 14.27 18.96 -2.16
N ALA A 131 13.39 18.02 -2.52
CA ALA A 131 13.35 16.66 -1.96
C ALA A 131 14.36 15.71 -2.63
N PHE A 132 15.25 16.22 -3.43
CA PHE A 132 16.25 15.51 -4.24
C PHE A 132 17.67 16.06 -4.00
N PRO A 133 18.72 15.37 -4.48
CA PRO A 133 20.10 15.78 -4.26
C PRO A 133 20.40 17.17 -4.85
N PRO A 134 21.15 18.03 -4.15
CA PRO A 134 21.54 19.33 -4.68
C PRO A 134 22.30 19.21 -6.00
N GLY A 135 21.99 20.09 -6.96
CA GLY A 135 22.64 20.14 -8.27
C GLY A 135 22.19 19.08 -9.26
N THR A 136 21.12 18.33 -8.97
CA THR A 136 20.49 17.39 -9.90
C THR A 136 19.30 18.03 -10.59
N ASN A 137 18.96 17.52 -11.78
CA ASN A 137 17.77 17.90 -12.53
C ASN A 137 16.60 16.98 -12.18
N GLY A 138 15.39 17.41 -12.49
CA GLY A 138 14.15 16.89 -12.01
C GLY A 138 13.57 15.64 -12.69
N ASP A 139 14.36 14.79 -13.36
CA ASP A 139 13.86 13.60 -14.06
C ASP A 139 13.63 12.39 -13.13
N ALA A 140 13.02 12.67 -11.99
CA ALA A 140 12.73 11.66 -10.98
C ALA A 140 11.39 11.95 -10.29
N TRP A 141 10.79 10.91 -9.72
CA TRP A 141 9.56 10.98 -8.96
C TRP A 141 9.88 10.90 -7.47
N TYR A 142 9.24 11.72 -6.64
CA TYR A 142 9.44 11.79 -5.20
C TYR A 142 8.09 11.90 -4.52
N ASP A 143 7.47 10.77 -4.20
CA ASP A 143 6.07 10.70 -3.81
C ASP A 143 5.84 10.04 -2.45
N GLU A 144 6.86 9.40 -1.88
CA GLU A 144 6.78 8.75 -0.58
C GLU A 144 7.73 9.39 0.42
N MET A 145 7.21 9.63 1.62
CA MET A 145 7.99 10.17 2.73
C MET A 145 7.72 9.38 4.00
N LEU A 146 8.80 9.13 4.75
CA LEU A 146 8.79 8.54 6.09
C LEU A 146 9.58 9.44 7.04
N VAL A 147 9.31 9.31 8.35
CA VAL A 147 10.06 10.02 9.38
C VAL A 147 10.53 9.03 10.44
N SER A 148 11.84 9.00 10.71
CA SER A 148 12.46 8.14 11.72
C SER A 148 13.38 8.96 12.61
N GLY A 149 12.97 9.21 13.84
CA GLY A 149 13.69 10.11 14.75
C GLY A 149 13.76 11.52 14.17
N ASP A 150 14.97 12.05 14.01
CA ASP A 150 15.27 13.36 13.42
C ASP A 150 15.55 13.30 11.91
N ARG A 151 15.27 12.19 11.26
CA ARG A 151 15.45 12.00 9.82
C ARG A 151 14.13 11.98 9.08
N VAL A 152 14.07 12.75 8.01
CA VAL A 152 13.04 12.67 6.98
C VAL A 152 13.63 11.90 5.81
N ILE A 153 12.93 10.87 5.37
CA ILE A 153 13.33 9.99 4.28
C ILE A 153 12.35 10.22 3.14
N VAL A 154 12.86 10.64 1.98
CA VAL A 154 12.06 10.73 0.75
C VAL A 154 12.46 9.60 -0.16
N VAL A 155 11.47 8.87 -0.63
CA VAL A 155 11.63 7.78 -1.58
C VAL A 155 11.08 8.23 -2.92
N GLY A 156 11.83 7.95 -3.96
CA GLY A 156 11.45 8.24 -5.32
C GLY A 156 12.11 7.29 -6.29
N TYR A 157 11.97 7.56 -7.57
CA TYR A 157 12.61 6.79 -8.62
C TYR A 157 13.26 7.72 -9.63
N SER A 158 14.52 7.43 -9.99
CA SER A 158 15.27 8.17 -11.01
C SER A 158 15.52 7.28 -12.22
N TYR A 159 14.92 7.62 -13.33
CA TYR A 159 15.16 6.94 -14.61
C TYR A 159 16.57 7.19 -15.13
N GLU A 160 17.08 8.39 -14.95
CA GLU A 160 18.38 8.79 -15.42
C GLU A 160 19.51 8.18 -14.59
N ARG A 161 19.40 8.23 -13.26
CA ARG A 161 20.41 7.72 -12.34
C ARG A 161 20.27 6.22 -11.99
N GLY A 162 19.15 5.60 -12.39
CA GLY A 162 18.93 4.16 -12.44
C GLY A 162 18.55 3.50 -11.14
N GLY A 163 17.31 3.70 -10.69
CA GLY A 163 16.72 2.93 -9.61
C GLY A 163 15.96 3.75 -8.59
N THR A 164 15.49 3.07 -7.55
CA THR A 164 14.84 3.72 -6.41
C THR A 164 15.82 4.66 -5.70
N GLU A 165 15.42 5.90 -5.55
CA GLU A 165 16.22 6.93 -4.89
C GLU A 165 15.75 7.12 -3.45
N ILE A 166 16.69 7.14 -2.51
CA ILE A 166 16.46 7.30 -1.08
C ILE A 166 17.20 8.55 -0.65
N ASN A 167 16.46 9.64 -0.44
CA ASN A 167 17.01 10.93 -0.02
C ASN A 167 16.79 11.11 1.48
N ARG A 168 17.87 11.40 2.22
CA ARG A 168 17.81 11.61 3.65
C ARG A 168 18.03 13.07 4.00
N PHE A 169 17.17 13.57 4.87
CA PHE A 169 17.23 14.92 5.42
C PHE A 169 17.24 14.86 6.94
N ARG A 170 17.89 15.83 7.57
CA ARG A 170 17.76 16.09 8.99
C ARG A 170 16.71 17.16 9.24
N ILE A 171 15.90 16.96 10.26
CA ILE A 171 14.99 17.97 10.79
C ILE A 171 15.39 18.29 12.22
N ASP A 172 15.60 19.57 12.53
CA ASP A 172 15.93 20.01 13.87
C ASP A 172 14.66 20.33 14.71
N ALA A 173 14.85 20.61 16.00
CA ALA A 173 13.75 20.95 16.90
C ALA A 173 13.02 22.24 16.51
N ALA A 174 13.64 23.11 15.71
CA ALA A 174 13.01 24.30 15.14
C ALA A 174 12.23 24.03 13.84
N GLY A 175 12.30 22.81 13.32
CA GLY A 175 11.66 22.39 12.09
C GLY A 175 12.48 22.71 10.82
N ARG A 176 13.75 23.03 10.94
CA ARG A 176 14.60 23.31 9.79
C ARG A 176 15.09 22.02 9.15
N LEU A 177 15.05 21.97 7.84
CA LEU A 177 15.45 20.83 7.04
C LEU A 177 16.88 21.01 6.51
N ARG A 178 17.67 19.94 6.53
CA ARG A 178 19.01 19.93 5.93
C ARG A 178 19.21 18.62 5.18
N TYR A 179 19.60 18.71 3.92
CA TYR A 179 20.01 17.56 3.15
C TYR A 179 21.20 16.83 3.84
N GLU A 180 21.12 15.51 3.97
CA GLU A 180 22.17 14.67 4.57
C GLU A 180 22.93 13.91 3.49
N ASP A 181 22.26 13.06 2.73
CA ASP A 181 22.80 12.31 1.60
C ASP A 181 21.68 11.62 0.80
N SER A 182 22.07 11.03 -0.32
CA SER A 182 21.19 10.24 -1.17
C SER A 182 21.82 8.94 -1.59
N TYR A 183 20.99 7.96 -1.82
CA TYR A 183 21.36 6.63 -2.28
C TYR A 183 20.45 6.19 -3.42
N HIS A 184 21.00 5.40 -4.34
CA HIS A 184 20.24 4.73 -5.40
C HIS A 184 20.27 3.22 -5.15
N LEU A 185 19.11 2.61 -5.08
CA LEU A 185 18.93 1.17 -5.05
C LEU A 185 18.63 0.69 -6.47
N ARG A 186 19.46 -0.20 -7.01
CA ARG A 186 19.22 -0.79 -8.33
C ARG A 186 17.92 -1.61 -8.29
N SER A 187 16.93 -1.16 -9.03
CA SER A 187 15.59 -1.74 -9.11
C SER A 187 14.90 -1.24 -10.36
N ASN A 188 13.82 -1.90 -10.78
CA ASN A 188 12.82 -1.25 -11.62
C ASN A 188 12.00 -0.27 -10.79
N ASP A 189 11.26 0.60 -11.48
CA ASP A 189 10.29 1.46 -10.85
C ASP A 189 9.11 0.63 -10.30
N TYR A 190 8.57 1.08 -9.18
CA TYR A 190 7.37 0.51 -8.60
C TYR A 190 6.36 1.63 -8.33
N TYR A 191 5.24 1.59 -9.00
CA TYR A 191 4.10 2.45 -8.76
C TYR A 191 2.83 1.61 -8.66
N SER A 192 2.06 1.83 -7.61
CA SER A 192 0.72 1.28 -7.46
C SER A 192 -0.27 2.39 -7.14
N SER A 193 -1.48 2.30 -7.68
CA SER A 193 -2.56 3.23 -7.37
C SER A 193 -3.10 3.07 -5.95
N SER A 194 -2.84 1.95 -5.30
CA SER A 194 -3.37 1.59 -3.98
C SER A 194 -2.29 1.41 -2.91
N ASN A 195 -1.08 0.99 -3.29
CA ASN A 195 0.00 0.61 -2.38
C ASN A 195 1.19 1.58 -2.42
N TYR A 196 2.02 1.55 -1.37
CA TYR A 196 3.32 2.20 -1.29
C TYR A 196 4.42 1.14 -1.28
N ALA A 197 5.57 1.43 -1.90
CA ALA A 197 6.70 0.50 -1.92
C ALA A 197 7.42 0.43 -0.57
N SER A 198 7.39 1.52 0.20
CA SER A 198 8.18 1.68 1.41
C SER A 198 7.37 1.48 2.69
N ARG A 199 8.00 0.85 3.67
CA ARG A 199 7.49 0.65 5.03
C ARG A 199 8.56 1.00 6.05
N LEU A 200 8.15 1.43 7.25
CA LEU A 200 9.04 1.69 8.36
C LEU A 200 8.62 0.91 9.60
N ILE A 201 9.56 0.12 10.15
CA ILE A 201 9.39 -0.61 11.41
C ILE A 201 10.54 -0.20 12.35
N GLY A 202 10.24 0.59 13.35
CA GLY A 202 11.28 1.18 14.19
C GLY A 202 12.22 2.07 13.39
N SER A 203 13.50 1.70 13.28
CA SER A 203 14.49 2.36 12.41
C SER A 203 14.78 1.60 11.12
N GLN A 204 14.06 0.54 10.84
CA GLN A 204 14.26 -0.25 9.63
C GLN A 204 13.33 0.22 8.52
N LEU A 205 13.93 0.67 7.42
CA LEU A 205 13.24 0.98 6.18
C LEU A 205 13.18 -0.28 5.33
N ILE A 206 11.99 -0.66 4.91
CA ILE A 206 11.71 -1.88 4.16
C ILE A 206 11.18 -1.48 2.80
N PHE A 207 11.77 -2.06 1.75
CA PHE A 207 11.31 -1.91 0.38
C PHE A 207 11.00 -3.26 -0.24
N TYR A 208 9.91 -3.31 -0.97
CA TYR A 208 9.70 -4.30 -2.00
C TYR A 208 10.00 -3.66 -3.38
N THR A 209 10.84 -4.30 -4.18
CA THR A 209 11.16 -3.83 -5.54
C THR A 209 11.30 -5.01 -6.50
N PRO A 210 10.66 -4.96 -7.68
CA PRO A 210 10.96 -5.87 -8.78
C PRO A 210 12.24 -5.43 -9.51
N LEU A 211 12.87 -6.36 -10.19
CA LEU A 211 14.00 -6.10 -11.07
C LEU A 211 13.99 -7.12 -12.22
N ASP A 212 13.82 -6.66 -13.43
CA ASP A 212 13.82 -7.52 -14.62
C ASP A 212 15.21 -8.09 -14.87
N LEU A 213 15.24 -9.33 -15.30
CA LEU A 213 16.46 -10.07 -15.54
C LEU A 213 16.69 -10.30 -17.03
N ASP A 214 17.85 -9.88 -17.51
CA ASP A 214 18.38 -10.29 -18.81
C ASP A 214 19.28 -11.52 -18.64
N PRO A 215 18.89 -12.70 -19.13
CA PRO A 215 19.69 -13.93 -19.00
C PRO A 215 21.07 -13.84 -19.64
N TYR A 216 21.28 -12.90 -20.54
CA TYR A 216 22.54 -12.73 -21.28
C TYR A 216 23.44 -11.64 -20.70
N ALA A 217 22.90 -10.75 -19.89
CA ALA A 217 23.70 -9.74 -19.21
C ALA A 217 24.50 -10.33 -18.04
N PRO A 218 25.63 -9.70 -17.65
CA PRO A 218 26.41 -10.13 -16.49
C PRO A 218 25.58 -10.07 -15.20
N ILE A 219 25.51 -11.18 -14.47
CA ILE A 219 24.67 -11.32 -13.27
C ILE A 219 24.96 -10.24 -12.22
N VAL A 220 26.21 -9.83 -12.07
CA VAL A 220 26.60 -8.81 -11.09
C VAL A 220 26.03 -7.42 -11.41
N ALA A 221 25.66 -7.17 -12.67
CA ALA A 221 25.00 -5.92 -13.09
C ALA A 221 23.49 -5.94 -12.84
N GLN A 222 22.91 -7.08 -12.51
CA GLN A 222 21.47 -7.29 -12.39
C GLN A 222 21.02 -7.59 -10.96
N LEU A 223 21.95 -7.81 -10.03
CA LEU A 223 21.56 -8.05 -8.64
C LEU A 223 21.36 -6.72 -7.89
N PRO A 224 20.49 -6.70 -6.86
CA PRO A 224 20.27 -5.53 -6.02
C PRO A 224 21.58 -4.96 -5.49
N ALA A 225 21.78 -3.69 -5.69
CA ALA A 225 22.99 -2.98 -5.33
C ALA A 225 22.65 -1.55 -4.92
N LEU A 226 23.45 -0.99 -4.04
CA LEU A 226 23.27 0.35 -3.48
C LEU A 226 24.44 1.24 -3.92
N ARG A 227 24.15 2.46 -4.36
CA ARG A 227 25.15 3.48 -4.70
C ARG A 227 24.85 4.76 -3.91
N ARG A 228 25.87 5.32 -3.26
CA ARG A 228 25.75 6.64 -2.64
C ARG A 228 25.97 7.73 -3.68
N TRP A 229 25.12 8.75 -3.68
CA TRP A 229 25.30 9.95 -4.48
C TRP A 229 26.55 10.74 -4.02
N THR A 230 27.38 11.13 -4.96
CA THR A 230 28.66 11.82 -4.68
C THR A 230 28.75 13.23 -5.30
N GLY A 231 27.62 13.73 -5.83
CA GLY A 231 27.58 15.03 -6.54
C GLY A 231 28.04 14.94 -8.00
N LYS A 232 28.30 13.72 -8.50
CA LYS A 232 28.68 13.49 -9.90
C LYS A 232 27.74 12.44 -10.49
N ASP A 233 27.22 12.70 -11.67
CA ASP A 233 26.50 11.69 -12.42
C ASP A 233 27.49 10.62 -12.87
N LEU A 234 27.25 9.41 -12.40
CA LEU A 234 27.95 8.22 -12.86
C LEU A 234 27.04 7.55 -13.89
N ASP A 235 27.59 7.33 -15.08
CA ASP A 235 26.87 6.61 -16.13
C ASP A 235 26.46 5.22 -15.61
N ARG A 236 25.18 4.98 -15.54
CA ARG A 236 24.64 3.67 -15.12
C ARG A 236 25.02 2.54 -16.10
N TYR A 237 25.41 2.91 -17.31
CA TYR A 237 25.86 2.00 -18.36
C TYR A 237 27.39 1.91 -18.48
N ALA A 238 28.14 2.57 -17.59
CA ALA A 238 29.62 2.62 -17.66
C ALA A 238 30.32 1.24 -17.51
N GLY A 239 29.55 0.19 -17.29
CA GLY A 239 30.05 -1.19 -17.12
C GLY A 239 30.39 -1.53 -15.68
N LEU A 240 30.69 -2.80 -15.48
CA LEU A 240 30.86 -3.41 -14.15
C LEU A 240 31.93 -2.69 -13.32
N GLY A 241 31.53 -2.24 -12.12
CA GLY A 241 32.39 -1.60 -11.14
C GLY A 241 32.72 -0.13 -11.41
N LYS A 242 32.32 0.44 -12.56
CA LYS A 242 32.47 1.87 -12.88
C LYS A 242 31.21 2.67 -12.59
N ASP A 243 30.07 2.01 -12.49
CA ASP A 243 28.77 2.58 -12.15
C ASP A 243 28.64 2.96 -10.67
N GLY A 244 29.63 2.62 -9.84
CA GLY A 244 29.66 2.91 -8.40
C GLY A 244 28.70 2.10 -7.54
N PHE A 245 27.92 1.18 -8.09
CA PHE A 245 27.02 0.32 -7.33
C PHE A 245 27.77 -0.76 -6.54
N GLN A 246 27.44 -0.88 -5.27
CA GLN A 246 27.90 -1.93 -4.38
C GLN A 246 26.77 -2.92 -4.13
N ARG A 247 27.00 -4.18 -4.47
CA ARG A 247 26.01 -5.24 -4.35
C ARG A 247 25.62 -5.49 -2.88
N ILE A 248 24.32 -5.56 -2.60
CA ILE A 248 23.75 -5.82 -1.28
C ILE A 248 23.10 -7.22 -1.19
N THR A 249 23.04 -7.96 -2.31
CA THR A 249 22.47 -9.30 -2.39
C THR A 249 23.44 -10.23 -3.12
N PRO A 250 24.14 -11.14 -2.41
CA PRO A 250 24.89 -12.21 -3.07
C PRO A 250 23.91 -13.27 -3.63
N ALA A 251 24.33 -14.06 -4.62
CA ALA A 251 23.54 -15.17 -5.15
C ALA A 251 23.08 -16.18 -4.06
N THR A 252 23.82 -16.28 -2.96
CA THR A 252 23.45 -17.08 -1.79
C THR A 252 22.26 -16.55 -0.99
N ARG A 253 21.70 -15.40 -1.41
CA ARG A 253 20.45 -14.83 -0.90
C ARG A 253 19.39 -14.67 -2.00
N VAL A 254 19.60 -15.28 -3.16
CA VAL A 254 18.62 -15.43 -4.23
C VAL A 254 18.08 -16.85 -4.18
N TYR A 255 16.76 -16.97 -4.09
CA TYR A 255 16.09 -18.26 -3.85
C TYR A 255 15.14 -18.60 -4.99
N VAL A 256 15.01 -19.89 -5.25
CA VAL A 256 14.03 -20.45 -6.18
C VAL A 256 13.37 -21.66 -5.54
N PRO A 257 12.03 -21.72 -5.51
CA PRO A 257 11.30 -22.89 -5.05
C PRO A 257 11.58 -24.12 -5.91
N GLU A 258 11.56 -25.29 -5.29
CA GLU A 258 11.82 -26.54 -5.99
C GLU A 258 10.87 -26.81 -7.17
N PRO A 259 9.55 -26.52 -7.09
CA PRO A 259 8.67 -26.67 -8.25
C PRO A 259 9.06 -25.79 -9.45
N ILE A 260 9.43 -24.52 -9.21
CA ILE A 260 9.93 -23.62 -10.26
C ILE A 260 11.27 -24.11 -10.81
N ARG A 261 12.17 -24.58 -9.94
CA ARG A 261 13.48 -25.08 -10.35
C ARG A 261 13.38 -26.30 -11.28
N ARG A 262 12.38 -27.16 -11.08
CA ARG A 262 12.14 -28.38 -11.87
C ARG A 262 11.31 -28.14 -13.14
N ASN A 263 10.44 -27.12 -13.14
CA ASN A 263 9.58 -26.84 -14.28
C ASN A 263 10.26 -25.85 -15.25
N SER A 264 10.58 -26.31 -16.46
CA SER A 264 11.19 -25.45 -17.47
C SER A 264 10.27 -24.34 -17.96
N GLU A 265 8.94 -24.52 -17.90
CA GLU A 265 7.95 -23.56 -18.39
C GLU A 265 7.61 -22.43 -17.38
N ALA A 266 8.10 -22.53 -16.14
CA ALA A 266 7.88 -21.50 -15.16
C ALA A 266 8.60 -20.20 -15.56
N ASP A 267 7.89 -19.09 -15.54
CA ASP A 267 8.47 -17.77 -15.77
C ASP A 267 9.36 -17.34 -14.58
N ILE A 268 10.55 -16.86 -14.88
CA ILE A 268 11.55 -16.37 -13.93
C ILE A 268 12.18 -15.06 -14.41
N SER A 269 11.42 -14.29 -15.19
CA SER A 269 11.88 -13.04 -15.80
C SER A 269 12.19 -11.94 -14.79
N THR A 270 11.62 -12.03 -13.58
CA THR A 270 11.71 -10.98 -12.58
C THR A 270 12.33 -11.47 -11.26
N LEU A 271 13.18 -10.65 -10.70
CA LEU A 271 13.74 -10.79 -9.36
C LEU A 271 12.93 -9.94 -8.38
N HIS A 272 12.14 -10.58 -7.54
CA HIS A 272 11.39 -9.90 -6.47
C HIS A 272 12.26 -9.74 -5.24
N THR A 273 12.52 -8.51 -4.87
CA THR A 273 13.51 -8.18 -3.84
C THR A 273 12.84 -7.53 -2.63
N VAL A 274 13.17 -8.02 -1.45
CA VAL A 274 12.90 -7.34 -0.17
C VAL A 274 14.21 -6.79 0.37
N THR A 275 14.31 -5.47 0.40
CA THR A 275 15.47 -4.74 0.93
C THR A 275 15.13 -4.16 2.29
N VAL A 276 16.00 -4.37 3.27
CA VAL A 276 15.90 -3.82 4.63
C VAL A 276 17.12 -2.96 4.89
N CYS A 277 16.87 -1.69 5.18
CA CYS A 277 17.91 -0.69 5.43
C CYS A 277 17.83 -0.16 6.87
N ASP A 278 18.98 0.00 7.52
CA ASP A 278 19.07 0.62 8.85
C ASP A 278 19.21 2.14 8.72
N LEU A 279 18.16 2.86 9.13
CA LEU A 279 18.14 4.32 9.15
C LEU A 279 18.88 4.92 10.37
N ALA A 280 19.13 4.14 11.41
CA ALA A 280 19.88 4.63 12.59
C ALA A 280 21.38 4.74 12.27
N ALA A 281 21.88 3.97 11.31
CA ALA A 281 23.28 4.01 10.91
C ALA A 281 23.69 5.38 10.33
N PRO A 282 24.92 5.86 10.61
CA PRO A 282 25.43 7.12 10.04
C PRO A 282 25.42 7.12 8.50
N ARG A 283 25.75 5.98 7.90
CA ARG A 283 25.60 5.73 6.45
C ARG A 283 24.54 4.68 6.26
N LEU A 284 23.69 4.86 5.24
CA LEU A 284 22.66 3.88 4.93
C LEU A 284 23.30 2.52 4.66
N SER A 285 22.90 1.52 5.43
CA SER A 285 23.33 0.15 5.29
C SER A 285 22.12 -0.74 5.00
N CYS A 286 22.16 -1.44 3.88
CA CYS A 286 21.04 -2.27 3.43
C CYS A 286 21.48 -3.72 3.23
N ARG A 287 20.55 -4.64 3.46
CA ARG A 287 20.63 -6.04 3.05
C ARG A 287 19.40 -6.39 2.24
N ALA A 288 19.53 -7.27 1.28
CA ALA A 288 18.38 -7.71 0.52
C ALA A 288 18.31 -9.23 0.41
N THR A 289 17.10 -9.72 0.25
CA THR A 289 16.78 -11.12 -0.02
C THR A 289 15.87 -11.13 -1.23
N ALA A 290 16.08 -12.05 -2.15
CA ALA A 290 15.37 -12.07 -3.41
C ALA A 290 14.85 -13.45 -3.78
N VAL A 291 13.75 -13.48 -4.52
CA VAL A 291 13.16 -14.69 -5.11
C VAL A 291 12.89 -14.46 -6.59
N LEU A 292 12.98 -15.53 -7.39
CA LEU A 292 12.70 -15.49 -8.83
C LEU A 292 11.23 -15.83 -9.10
N GLY A 293 10.63 -15.15 -10.08
CA GLY A 293 9.27 -15.38 -10.53
C GLY A 293 8.88 -14.60 -11.78
N SER A 294 7.59 -14.65 -12.14
CA SER A 294 6.99 -13.80 -13.17
C SER A 294 6.85 -12.35 -12.68
N ASP A 295 6.49 -11.44 -13.57
CA ASP A 295 6.28 -10.02 -13.26
C ASP A 295 5.00 -9.74 -12.47
N SER A 296 4.01 -10.64 -12.52
CA SER A 296 2.72 -10.49 -11.82
C SER A 296 2.87 -10.72 -10.31
N SER A 297 2.70 -9.68 -9.50
CA SER A 297 2.86 -9.80 -8.04
C SER A 297 1.95 -8.89 -7.24
N ASN A 298 1.61 -9.35 -6.02
CA ASN A 298 1.11 -8.52 -4.93
C ASN A 298 1.99 -8.73 -3.70
N PHE A 299 2.18 -7.72 -2.89
CA PHE A 299 2.92 -7.88 -1.65
C PHE A 299 2.20 -7.27 -0.44
N TYR A 300 2.51 -7.81 0.72
CA TYR A 300 2.02 -7.35 2.00
C TYR A 300 3.13 -7.40 3.04
N VAL A 301 3.24 -6.37 3.87
CA VAL A 301 4.25 -6.27 4.92
C VAL A 301 3.60 -6.38 6.28
N SER A 302 3.91 -7.45 7.01
CA SER A 302 3.62 -7.59 8.43
C SER A 302 4.80 -7.11 9.28
N GLY A 303 4.63 -7.00 10.58
CA GLY A 303 5.74 -6.65 11.49
C GLY A 303 6.91 -7.63 11.51
N ASN A 304 6.79 -8.82 10.90
CA ASN A 304 7.81 -9.89 10.93
C ASN A 304 8.30 -10.35 9.56
N ALA A 305 7.51 -10.14 8.52
CA ALA A 305 7.82 -10.67 7.19
C ALA A 305 7.17 -9.83 6.08
N VAL A 306 7.74 -9.91 4.90
CA VAL A 306 7.06 -9.53 3.66
C VAL A 306 6.53 -10.79 3.00
N TYR A 307 5.24 -10.76 2.66
CA TYR A 307 4.61 -11.79 1.85
C TYR A 307 4.54 -11.30 0.41
N VAL A 308 4.99 -12.13 -0.53
CA VAL A 308 4.97 -11.83 -1.96
C VAL A 308 4.19 -12.93 -2.66
N TRP A 309 3.06 -12.56 -3.25
CA TRP A 309 2.24 -13.43 -4.07
C TRP A 309 2.62 -13.22 -5.54
N ILE A 310 3.13 -14.25 -6.18
CA ILE A 310 3.49 -14.24 -7.59
C ILE A 310 2.46 -15.07 -8.34
N GLY A 311 1.68 -14.42 -9.20
CA GLY A 311 0.69 -15.04 -10.05
C GLY A 311 1.34 -15.83 -11.21
N GLU A 312 0.56 -16.71 -11.86
CA GLU A 312 0.98 -17.41 -13.08
C GLU A 312 2.37 -18.09 -13.01
N ALA A 313 2.80 -18.42 -11.77
CA ALA A 313 4.16 -18.90 -11.51
C ALA A 313 4.42 -20.31 -12.06
N LEU A 314 3.38 -21.13 -12.20
CA LEU A 314 3.47 -22.51 -12.65
C LEU A 314 2.24 -22.90 -13.47
N PRO A 315 2.40 -23.58 -14.62
CA PRO A 315 1.28 -24.12 -15.38
C PRO A 315 0.41 -25.05 -14.51
N GLY A 316 -0.89 -24.79 -14.47
CA GLY A 316 -1.83 -25.50 -13.59
C GLY A 316 -2.65 -26.58 -14.27
N GLY A 317 -2.66 -26.65 -15.59
CA GLY A 317 -3.59 -27.47 -16.38
C GLY A 317 -5.04 -26.95 -16.31
N LYS A 318 -5.86 -27.32 -17.29
CA LYS A 318 -7.26 -26.86 -17.42
C LYS A 318 -7.45 -25.33 -17.46
N GLY A 319 -6.42 -24.56 -17.85
CA GLY A 319 -6.51 -23.11 -18.04
C GLY A 319 -6.34 -22.26 -16.77
N HIS A 320 -5.95 -22.86 -15.67
CA HIS A 320 -5.67 -22.12 -14.43
C HIS A 320 -4.21 -22.33 -14.01
N ASP A 321 -3.47 -21.26 -13.88
CA ASP A 321 -2.10 -21.30 -13.41
C ASP A 321 -2.03 -21.25 -11.88
N ARG A 322 -0.97 -21.82 -11.34
CA ARG A 322 -0.71 -21.81 -9.90
C ARG A 322 0.18 -20.64 -9.53
N ALA A 323 -0.19 -19.94 -8.50
CA ALA A 323 0.63 -18.91 -7.88
C ALA A 323 1.65 -19.51 -6.93
N MET A 324 2.73 -18.77 -6.72
CA MET A 324 3.73 -19.03 -5.69
C MET A 324 3.65 -17.92 -4.63
N LEU A 325 3.35 -18.30 -3.40
CA LEU A 325 3.33 -17.38 -2.27
C LEU A 325 4.60 -17.55 -1.44
N TYR A 326 5.35 -16.45 -1.29
CA TYR A 326 6.58 -16.39 -0.52
C TYR A 326 6.34 -15.70 0.82
N ARG A 327 7.00 -16.19 1.87
CA ARG A 327 7.17 -15.50 3.14
C ARG A 327 8.66 -15.17 3.30
N MET A 328 8.99 -13.88 3.32
CA MET A 328 10.35 -13.35 3.40
C MET A 328 10.56 -12.67 4.75
N PRO A 329 11.19 -13.35 5.74
CA PRO A 329 11.36 -12.79 7.08
C PRO A 329 12.25 -11.55 7.11
N LEU A 330 11.87 -10.54 7.91
CA LEU A 330 12.59 -9.27 8.04
C LEU A 330 13.88 -9.40 8.86
N ASP A 331 14.03 -10.44 9.67
CA ASP A 331 15.25 -10.73 10.42
C ASP A 331 16.40 -11.24 9.53
N GLY A 332 16.12 -11.49 8.25
CA GLY A 332 17.06 -12.01 7.27
C GLY A 332 17.25 -13.52 7.31
N SER A 333 16.43 -14.25 8.06
CA SER A 333 16.38 -15.70 8.00
C SER A 333 15.89 -16.20 6.62
N ARG A 334 16.02 -17.50 6.37
CA ARG A 334 15.72 -18.10 5.08
C ARG A 334 14.23 -17.96 4.75
N PRO A 335 13.86 -17.49 3.54
CA PRO A 335 12.46 -17.45 3.12
C PRO A 335 11.88 -18.85 2.93
N GLY A 336 10.56 -18.92 3.04
CA GLY A 336 9.77 -20.10 2.70
C GLY A 336 8.75 -19.77 1.62
N ALA A 337 8.25 -20.80 0.92
CA ALA A 337 7.20 -20.66 -0.07
C ALA A 337 6.20 -21.80 -0.03
N LEU A 338 5.06 -21.59 -0.65
CA LEU A 338 4.03 -22.58 -0.94
C LEU A 338 3.29 -22.22 -2.23
N GLN A 339 2.55 -23.19 -2.79
CA GLN A 339 1.72 -22.98 -3.97
C GLN A 339 0.27 -22.73 -3.55
N ALA A 340 -0.42 -21.87 -4.31
CA ALA A 340 -1.83 -21.60 -4.14
C ALA A 340 -2.55 -21.44 -5.49
N TRP A 341 -3.89 -21.43 -5.46
CA TRP A 341 -4.73 -21.13 -6.60
C TRP A 341 -5.34 -19.74 -6.45
N GLY A 342 -5.58 -19.09 -7.59
CA GLY A 342 -6.10 -17.73 -7.65
C GLY A 342 -5.07 -16.68 -7.27
N GLY A 343 -5.54 -15.48 -6.95
CA GLY A 343 -4.68 -14.39 -6.49
C GLY A 343 -5.42 -13.38 -5.61
N PRO A 344 -4.69 -12.63 -4.79
CA PRO A 344 -5.27 -11.56 -3.96
C PRO A 344 -5.80 -10.43 -4.84
N VAL A 345 -6.72 -9.65 -4.31
CA VAL A 345 -7.22 -8.44 -4.99
C VAL A 345 -6.18 -7.33 -4.91
N ASP A 346 -5.67 -7.08 -3.69
CA ASP A 346 -4.71 -6.04 -3.37
C ASP A 346 -3.92 -6.39 -2.09
N GLN A 347 -3.12 -5.47 -1.57
CA GLN A 347 -2.41 -5.66 -0.30
C GLN A 347 -3.34 -5.95 0.89
N PHE A 348 -4.56 -5.43 0.86
CA PHE A 348 -5.52 -5.55 1.95
C PHE A 348 -6.23 -6.90 1.98
N SER A 349 -6.01 -7.68 0.97
CA SER A 349 -6.44 -9.07 0.93
C SER A 349 -5.67 -9.98 1.89
N PHE A 350 -4.61 -9.47 2.54
CA PHE A 350 -3.77 -10.24 3.45
C PHE A 350 -3.97 -9.84 4.91
N ARG A 351 -3.82 -10.83 5.82
CA ARG A 351 -3.74 -10.65 7.26
C ARG A 351 -2.87 -11.73 7.89
N GLU A 352 -1.79 -11.35 8.57
CA GLU A 352 -1.05 -12.29 9.42
C GLU A 352 -1.72 -12.41 10.79
N ASP A 353 -2.30 -13.57 11.09
CA ASP A 353 -2.79 -13.92 12.42
C ASP A 353 -1.63 -14.45 13.25
N ARG A 354 -0.96 -13.57 13.99
CA ARG A 354 0.22 -13.91 14.80
C ARG A 354 -0.13 -14.89 15.92
N ALA A 355 -1.31 -14.77 16.52
CA ALA A 355 -1.76 -15.64 17.61
C ALA A 355 -2.03 -17.08 17.12
N ALA A 356 -2.70 -17.21 16.00
CA ALA A 356 -2.98 -18.51 15.38
C ALA A 356 -1.82 -19.03 14.53
N ARG A 357 -0.75 -18.22 14.32
CA ARG A 357 0.38 -18.53 13.43
C ARG A 357 -0.11 -18.91 12.02
N ALA A 358 -1.01 -18.12 11.48
CA ALA A 358 -1.62 -18.33 10.18
C ALA A 358 -1.59 -17.06 9.34
N LEU A 359 -1.68 -17.23 8.04
CA LEU A 359 -1.93 -16.17 7.07
C LEU A 359 -3.32 -16.37 6.49
N ASP A 360 -4.15 -15.36 6.56
CA ASP A 360 -5.43 -15.27 5.88
C ASP A 360 -5.25 -14.45 4.60
N VAL A 361 -5.80 -14.94 3.48
CA VAL A 361 -5.75 -14.23 2.19
C VAL A 361 -7.11 -14.31 1.52
N VAL A 362 -7.66 -13.17 1.12
CA VAL A 362 -8.80 -13.12 0.22
C VAL A 362 -8.29 -13.32 -1.21
N VAL A 363 -8.79 -14.34 -1.89
CA VAL A 363 -8.37 -14.65 -3.25
C VAL A 363 -9.55 -14.65 -4.21
N ARG A 364 -9.30 -14.23 -5.45
CA ARG A 364 -10.19 -14.39 -6.59
C ARG A 364 -9.64 -15.49 -7.50
N ALA A 365 -10.52 -16.15 -8.24
CA ALA A 365 -10.13 -17.23 -9.15
C ALA A 365 -9.14 -16.74 -10.22
N GLU A 366 -9.34 -15.53 -10.69
CA GLU A 366 -8.46 -14.82 -11.62
C GLU A 366 -8.01 -13.52 -10.98
N SER A 367 -6.71 -13.29 -10.92
CA SER A 367 -6.12 -12.03 -10.46
C SER A 367 -4.81 -11.82 -11.21
N ARG A 368 -4.71 -10.67 -11.83
CA ARG A 368 -3.43 -10.16 -12.31
C ARG A 368 -2.94 -9.20 -11.25
N GLY A 369 -1.86 -9.55 -10.60
CA GLY A 369 -1.27 -8.74 -9.53
C GLY A 369 -1.00 -7.30 -9.94
N ASP A 370 -0.46 -6.57 -9.01
CA ASP A 370 -0.03 -5.20 -9.23
C ASP A 370 1.07 -5.16 -10.29
N TRP A 371 0.86 -4.33 -11.27
CA TRP A 371 1.81 -4.11 -12.35
C TRP A 371 1.90 -2.62 -12.63
N MET A 372 3.11 -2.13 -12.80
CA MET A 372 3.38 -0.73 -13.10
C MET A 372 2.43 -0.18 -14.18
N TRP A 373 1.72 0.90 -13.84
CA TRP A 373 0.74 1.58 -14.71
C TRP A 373 -0.51 0.78 -15.09
N ARG A 374 -0.73 -0.40 -14.53
CA ARG A 374 -1.96 -1.15 -14.71
C ARG A 374 -2.70 -1.31 -13.38
N PRO A 375 -4.02 -1.11 -13.37
CA PRO A 375 -4.81 -1.38 -12.18
C PRO A 375 -4.80 -2.88 -11.88
N GLU A 376 -4.83 -3.21 -10.61
CA GLU A 376 -5.10 -4.57 -10.14
C GLU A 376 -6.47 -5.01 -10.64
N VAL A 377 -6.51 -6.08 -11.41
CA VAL A 377 -7.76 -6.64 -11.95
C VAL A 377 -7.95 -8.03 -11.42
N SER A 378 -9.11 -8.28 -10.84
CA SER A 378 -9.49 -9.61 -10.35
C SER A 378 -10.91 -9.95 -10.76
N SER A 379 -11.16 -11.23 -11.05
CA SER A 379 -12.47 -11.72 -11.46
C SER A 379 -12.72 -13.17 -11.03
N GLY A 380 -13.89 -13.70 -11.37
CA GLY A 380 -14.29 -15.06 -11.01
C GLY A 380 -14.71 -15.22 -9.56
N ASP A 381 -14.72 -16.46 -9.09
CA ASP A 381 -15.11 -16.81 -7.73
C ASP A 381 -14.15 -16.23 -6.68
N ALA A 382 -14.64 -16.05 -5.45
CA ALA A 382 -13.85 -15.56 -4.34
C ALA A 382 -13.79 -16.59 -3.21
N ALA A 383 -12.66 -16.61 -2.49
CA ALA A 383 -12.49 -17.44 -1.30
C ALA A 383 -11.61 -16.76 -0.24
N LEU A 384 -11.85 -17.11 1.01
CA LEU A 384 -10.91 -16.83 2.10
C LEU A 384 -10.00 -18.05 2.24
N LEU A 385 -8.74 -17.87 1.92
CA LEU A 385 -7.67 -18.87 2.04
C LEU A 385 -6.99 -18.69 3.39
N ARG A 386 -6.95 -19.77 4.22
CA ARG A 386 -6.24 -19.77 5.49
C ARG A 386 -5.08 -20.76 5.47
N LEU A 387 -3.87 -20.26 5.72
CA LEU A 387 -2.62 -21.00 5.61
C LEU A 387 -1.86 -20.99 6.94
N PRO A 388 -1.47 -22.14 7.51
CA PRO A 388 -0.59 -22.15 8.67
C PRO A 388 0.82 -21.66 8.24
N LEU A 389 1.48 -20.82 9.06
CA LEU A 389 2.83 -20.35 8.77
C LEU A 389 3.86 -21.49 8.63
N SER A 390 3.58 -22.65 9.24
CA SER A 390 4.40 -23.86 9.10
C SER A 390 4.34 -24.50 7.69
N ALA A 391 3.38 -24.12 6.85
CA ALA A 391 3.29 -24.60 5.46
C ALA A 391 4.32 -23.94 4.53
N PHE A 392 4.89 -22.82 4.94
CA PHE A 392 5.92 -22.13 4.18
C PHE A 392 7.25 -22.89 4.26
N GLY A 393 7.58 -23.64 3.22
CA GLY A 393 8.78 -24.48 3.13
C GLY A 393 9.51 -24.26 1.81
N ASN A 394 9.85 -25.37 1.13
CA ASN A 394 10.58 -25.34 -0.15
C ASN A 394 9.70 -25.06 -1.39
N GLY A 395 8.44 -24.70 -1.20
CA GLY A 395 7.48 -24.43 -2.27
C GLY A 395 6.73 -25.66 -2.79
N ALA A 396 7.02 -26.86 -2.29
CA ALA A 396 6.33 -28.08 -2.76
C ALA A 396 4.90 -28.22 -2.23
N TYR A 397 4.58 -27.59 -1.10
CA TYR A 397 3.24 -27.64 -0.53
C TYR A 397 2.26 -26.86 -1.40
N LEU A 398 1.21 -27.50 -1.87
CA LEU A 398 0.06 -26.88 -2.54
C LEU A 398 -1.10 -26.77 -1.55
N ALA A 399 -1.64 -25.57 -1.40
CA ALA A 399 -2.78 -25.31 -0.54
C ALA A 399 -3.97 -26.20 -0.95
N PRO A 400 -4.47 -27.07 -0.06
CA PRO A 400 -5.56 -28.00 -0.40
C PRO A 400 -6.90 -27.25 -0.47
N GLY A 401 -7.86 -27.78 -1.23
CA GLY A 401 -9.19 -27.15 -1.39
C GLY A 401 -9.90 -26.83 -0.07
N ARG A 402 -9.70 -27.62 0.98
CA ARG A 402 -10.25 -27.34 2.33
C ARG A 402 -9.68 -26.09 3.01
N ALA A 403 -8.57 -25.55 2.53
CA ALA A 403 -8.01 -24.30 3.04
C ALA A 403 -8.74 -23.07 2.49
N TYR A 404 -9.56 -23.25 1.46
CA TYR A 404 -10.35 -22.20 0.80
C TYR A 404 -11.80 -22.26 1.30
N ARG A 405 -12.21 -21.21 1.99
CA ARG A 405 -13.62 -21.01 2.35
C ARG A 405 -14.29 -20.18 1.26
N PRO A 406 -15.25 -20.71 0.49
CA PRO A 406 -15.94 -19.94 -0.54
C PRO A 406 -16.61 -18.68 0.03
N LEU A 407 -16.48 -17.59 -0.69
CA LEU A 407 -17.08 -16.31 -0.35
C LEU A 407 -18.23 -16.02 -1.34
N PRO A 408 -19.46 -15.75 -0.87
CA PRO A 408 -20.57 -15.41 -1.74
C PRO A 408 -20.31 -14.09 -2.47
N LEU A 409 -20.65 -14.06 -3.74
CA LEU A 409 -20.64 -12.86 -4.57
C LEU A 409 -22.08 -12.36 -4.76
N GLY A 410 -22.26 -11.09 -5.10
CA GLY A 410 -23.55 -10.52 -5.47
C GLY A 410 -24.11 -11.15 -6.77
N LYS A 411 -25.36 -10.85 -7.12
CA LYS A 411 -26.02 -11.39 -8.33
C LYS A 411 -25.34 -10.97 -9.64
N GLN A 412 -24.62 -9.86 -9.63
CA GLN A 412 -23.79 -9.38 -10.75
C GLN A 412 -22.42 -9.06 -10.17
N PRO A 413 -21.49 -10.04 -10.14
CA PRO A 413 -20.13 -9.77 -9.73
C PRO A 413 -19.48 -8.87 -10.77
N ASP A 414 -19.23 -7.64 -10.36
CA ASP A 414 -18.41 -6.69 -11.11
C ASP A 414 -16.93 -6.94 -10.78
N TRP A 415 -16.05 -6.42 -11.60
CA TRP A 415 -14.59 -6.39 -11.37
C TRP A 415 -14.19 -5.52 -10.15
N SER A 416 -15.12 -4.74 -9.62
CA SER A 416 -14.94 -3.97 -8.37
C SER A 416 -15.10 -4.91 -7.17
N PHE A 417 -14.03 -5.09 -6.42
CA PHE A 417 -14.01 -5.89 -5.19
C PHE A 417 -13.26 -5.12 -4.10
N HIS A 418 -13.91 -4.87 -2.98
CA HIS A 418 -13.36 -4.18 -1.83
C HIS A 418 -13.37 -5.11 -0.65
N ASN A 419 -12.29 -5.19 0.08
CA ASN A 419 -12.17 -6.09 1.20
C ASN A 419 -11.37 -5.46 2.35
N ARG A 420 -11.66 -5.93 3.59
CA ARG A 420 -11.03 -5.45 4.80
C ARG A 420 -11.05 -6.49 5.91
N PHE A 421 -9.87 -6.81 6.46
CA PHE A 421 -9.81 -7.54 7.72
C PHE A 421 -9.98 -6.58 8.90
N MET A 422 -10.84 -6.91 9.88
CA MET A 422 -11.19 -6.07 11.02
C MET A 422 -11.34 -6.92 12.27
N GLY A 423 -10.32 -6.96 13.11
CA GLY A 423 -10.32 -7.81 14.29
C GLY A 423 -10.60 -9.28 13.95
N ARG A 424 -11.81 -9.76 14.28
CA ARG A 424 -12.25 -11.14 14.03
C ARG A 424 -13.11 -11.30 12.78
N HIS A 425 -13.19 -10.29 11.93
CA HIS A 425 -14.03 -10.32 10.75
C HIS A 425 -13.24 -9.96 9.49
N LEU A 426 -13.68 -10.51 8.37
CA LEU A 426 -13.44 -9.97 7.06
C LEU A 426 -14.73 -9.29 6.60
N VAL A 427 -14.65 -8.03 6.19
CA VAL A 427 -15.74 -7.30 5.55
C VAL A 427 -15.38 -7.11 4.08
N TYR A 428 -16.28 -7.42 3.16
CA TYR A 428 -16.03 -7.22 1.74
C TYR A 428 -17.32 -6.90 0.99
N SER A 429 -17.16 -6.30 -0.17
CA SER A 429 -18.22 -6.05 -1.15
C SER A 429 -17.71 -6.38 -2.54
N ALA A 430 -18.53 -7.02 -3.35
CA ALA A 430 -18.26 -7.34 -4.75
C ALA A 430 -19.34 -6.72 -5.62
N GLY A 431 -18.92 -5.85 -6.55
CA GLY A 431 -19.82 -5.11 -7.41
C GLY A 431 -20.20 -3.72 -6.87
N ARG A 432 -20.14 -2.74 -7.75
CA ARG A 432 -20.35 -1.33 -7.42
C ARG A 432 -21.81 -1.01 -7.11
N PHE A 433 -22.73 -1.67 -7.83
CA PHE A 433 -24.18 -1.50 -7.68
C PHE A 433 -24.87 -2.86 -7.76
N ALA A 434 -25.75 -3.14 -6.82
CA ALA A 434 -26.60 -4.32 -6.85
C ALA A 434 -27.86 -4.05 -7.69
N GLY A 435 -27.73 -4.01 -9.02
CA GLY A 435 -28.87 -3.91 -9.92
C GLY A 435 -29.70 -2.63 -9.83
N GLU A 436 -30.92 -2.66 -10.35
CA GLU A 436 -31.84 -1.49 -10.45
C GLU A 436 -32.23 -0.82 -9.11
N GLN A 437 -31.82 -1.35 -7.96
CA GLN A 437 -32.26 -0.91 -6.64
C GLN A 437 -31.24 -0.05 -5.88
N ASN A 438 -30.10 0.34 -6.48
CA ASN A 438 -29.08 1.21 -5.87
C ASN A 438 -28.52 0.72 -4.51
N GLU A 439 -28.56 -0.58 -4.24
CA GLU A 439 -28.08 -1.20 -3.02
C GLU A 439 -26.87 -2.09 -3.30
N ALA A 440 -25.80 -1.92 -2.52
CA ALA A 440 -24.66 -2.82 -2.56
C ALA A 440 -24.77 -3.93 -1.50
N ALA A 441 -24.30 -5.13 -1.84
CA ALA A 441 -24.19 -6.21 -0.87
C ALA A 441 -22.84 -6.12 -0.15
N VAL A 442 -22.89 -5.97 1.16
CA VAL A 442 -21.73 -6.06 2.06
C VAL A 442 -21.78 -7.39 2.80
N PHE A 443 -20.70 -8.13 2.76
CA PHE A 443 -20.58 -9.41 3.42
C PHE A 443 -19.64 -9.32 4.62
N VAL A 444 -20.02 -9.97 5.73
CA VAL A 444 -19.21 -10.02 6.94
C VAL A 444 -18.93 -11.49 7.26
N VAL A 445 -17.67 -11.85 7.25
CA VAL A 445 -17.17 -13.22 7.45
C VAL A 445 -16.50 -13.32 8.80
N PRO A 446 -17.04 -14.09 9.75
CA PRO A 446 -16.32 -14.42 10.99
C PRO A 446 -15.10 -15.30 10.66
N LEU A 447 -13.90 -14.90 11.13
CA LEU A 447 -12.64 -15.60 10.83
C LEU A 447 -12.46 -16.88 11.65
N ASP A 448 -13.17 -16.99 12.76
CA ASP A 448 -13.23 -18.19 13.63
C ASP A 448 -14.30 -19.21 13.19
N GLY A 449 -14.94 -18.99 12.07
CA GLY A 449 -16.02 -19.82 11.53
C GLY A 449 -17.41 -19.22 11.76
N GLY A 450 -18.45 -19.93 11.36
CA GLY A 450 -19.82 -19.46 11.47
C GLY A 450 -20.41 -18.94 10.15
N LEU A 451 -21.62 -18.40 10.21
CA LEU A 451 -22.36 -17.96 9.03
C LEU A 451 -21.83 -16.61 8.52
N ILE A 452 -21.77 -16.48 7.20
CA ILE A 452 -21.43 -15.22 6.54
C ILE A 452 -22.68 -14.33 6.57
N GLY A 453 -22.55 -13.17 7.22
CA GLY A 453 -23.59 -12.15 7.22
C GLY A 453 -23.67 -11.45 5.87
N ARG A 454 -24.88 -11.16 5.38
CA ARG A 454 -25.13 -10.33 4.21
C ARG A 454 -25.94 -9.10 4.61
N ILE A 455 -25.40 -7.96 4.35
CA ILE A 455 -25.99 -6.64 4.69
C ILE A 455 -26.22 -5.88 3.38
N ARG A 456 -27.30 -5.13 3.30
CA ARG A 456 -27.58 -4.24 2.17
C ARG A 456 -27.22 -2.82 2.56
N ALA A 457 -26.26 -2.22 1.84
CA ALA A 457 -25.96 -0.79 1.97
C ALA A 457 -26.82 0.01 0.99
N PRO A 458 -27.37 1.18 1.37
CA PRO A 458 -28.25 1.96 0.52
C PRO A 458 -27.53 2.82 -0.53
N HIS A 459 -26.28 2.51 -0.81
CA HIS A 459 -25.41 3.16 -1.81
C HIS A 459 -24.35 2.17 -2.30
N GLY A 460 -23.60 2.53 -3.33
CA GLY A 460 -22.44 1.75 -3.79
C GLY A 460 -21.35 1.65 -2.73
N VAL A 461 -20.39 0.77 -2.94
CA VAL A 461 -19.21 0.62 -2.09
C VAL A 461 -17.98 0.89 -2.92
N ASP A 462 -17.33 2.01 -2.67
CA ASP A 462 -16.05 2.42 -3.25
C ASP A 462 -14.92 2.35 -2.20
N ARG A 463 -15.28 2.27 -0.91
CA ARG A 463 -14.36 2.14 0.23
C ARG A 463 -15.00 1.36 1.36
N ILE A 464 -14.18 0.57 2.03
CA ILE A 464 -14.48 -0.05 3.33
C ILE A 464 -13.37 0.35 4.29
N ASP A 465 -13.69 0.94 5.44
CA ASP A 465 -12.70 1.37 6.44
C ASP A 465 -13.20 1.11 7.86
N ILE A 466 -12.35 1.30 8.88
CA ILE A 466 -12.71 1.04 10.27
C ILE A 466 -13.06 2.32 11.01
N ILE A 467 -14.05 2.24 11.85
CA ILE A 467 -14.47 3.28 12.78
C ILE A 467 -14.65 2.68 14.20
N GLY A 468 -13.54 2.64 14.93
CA GLY A 468 -13.48 1.92 16.19
C GLY A 468 -13.52 0.39 15.99
N ASN A 469 -14.46 -0.30 16.64
CA ASN A 469 -14.67 -1.74 16.47
C ASN A 469 -15.69 -2.10 15.38
N ASP A 470 -16.17 -1.12 14.64
CA ASP A 470 -17.15 -1.27 13.57
C ASP A 470 -16.54 -0.88 12.22
N ALA A 471 -17.17 -1.25 11.11
CA ALA A 471 -16.78 -0.80 9.77
C ALA A 471 -17.59 0.41 9.32
N VAL A 472 -17.04 1.16 8.36
CA VAL A 472 -17.78 2.08 7.52
C VAL A 472 -17.62 1.67 6.06
N VAL A 473 -18.71 1.66 5.32
CA VAL A 473 -18.71 1.53 3.86
C VAL A 473 -19.08 2.88 3.26
N ILE A 474 -18.35 3.29 2.22
CA ILE A 474 -18.48 4.61 1.60
C ILE A 474 -18.63 4.41 0.09
N GLY A 475 -19.50 5.20 -0.54
CA GLY A 475 -19.69 5.20 -1.98
C GLY A 475 -20.89 6.01 -2.41
N ASN A 476 -21.02 6.27 -3.69
CA ASN A 476 -22.11 7.08 -4.21
C ASN A 476 -23.40 6.27 -4.41
N ASP A 477 -24.54 6.94 -4.24
CA ASP A 477 -25.85 6.44 -4.63
C ASP A 477 -26.22 6.93 -6.04
N ALA A 478 -27.38 6.48 -6.56
CA ALA A 478 -27.88 6.90 -7.88
C ALA A 478 -28.31 8.38 -7.96
N LYS A 479 -28.36 9.08 -6.83
CA LYS A 479 -28.66 10.51 -6.77
C LYS A 479 -27.39 11.35 -6.67
N ASP A 480 -26.22 10.74 -6.91
CA ASP A 480 -24.89 11.36 -6.83
C ASP A 480 -24.60 11.95 -5.43
N ARG A 481 -25.10 11.26 -4.38
CA ARG A 481 -24.78 11.57 -3.00
C ARG A 481 -23.75 10.60 -2.48
N LEU A 482 -22.71 11.08 -1.82
CA LEU A 482 -21.73 10.24 -1.15
C LEU A 482 -22.31 9.72 0.17
N GLY A 483 -22.57 8.42 0.25
CA GLY A 483 -23.11 7.72 1.41
C GLY A 483 -22.01 7.18 2.31
N PHE A 484 -22.25 7.24 3.61
CA PHE A 484 -21.44 6.66 4.68
C PHE A 484 -22.34 5.78 5.53
N SER A 485 -22.19 4.48 5.44
CA SER A 485 -22.97 3.53 6.25
C SER A 485 -22.08 2.80 7.22
N SER A 486 -22.41 2.81 8.51
CA SER A 486 -21.71 1.98 9.50
C SER A 486 -22.21 0.55 9.44
N ILE A 487 -21.29 -0.39 9.60
CA ILE A 487 -21.56 -1.82 9.79
C ILE A 487 -21.16 -2.17 11.22
N GLU A 488 -22.14 -2.45 12.05
CA GLU A 488 -21.92 -2.82 13.44
C GLU A 488 -21.44 -4.26 13.52
N LEU A 489 -20.24 -4.46 14.05
CA LEU A 489 -19.58 -5.77 14.16
C LEU A 489 -19.56 -6.31 15.60
N ALA A 490 -19.75 -5.45 16.58
CA ALA A 490 -19.71 -5.79 17.99
C ALA A 490 -21.10 -5.81 18.63
N GLY A 491 -21.33 -6.76 19.54
CA GLY A 491 -22.56 -6.81 20.35
C GLY A 491 -23.69 -7.67 19.78
N GLY A 492 -23.41 -8.49 18.76
CA GLY A 492 -24.42 -9.38 18.16
C GLY A 492 -24.09 -9.75 16.71
N PRO A 493 -25.02 -10.31 15.96
CA PRO A 493 -24.85 -10.52 14.53
C PRO A 493 -24.57 -9.20 13.80
N PRO A 494 -23.67 -9.21 12.80
CA PRO A 494 -23.36 -8.04 12.00
C PRO A 494 -24.62 -7.43 11.37
N ARG A 495 -24.76 -6.10 11.44
CA ARG A 495 -25.94 -5.41 10.90
C ARG A 495 -25.57 -4.02 10.35
N LEU A 496 -26.43 -3.50 9.46
CA LEU A 496 -26.38 -2.11 9.08
C LEU A 496 -26.69 -1.24 10.30
N GLY A 497 -25.79 -0.32 10.59
CA GLY A 497 -25.99 0.72 11.58
C GLY A 497 -26.56 1.99 10.93
N ASP A 498 -26.05 3.14 11.35
CA ASP A 498 -26.51 4.43 10.83
C ASP A 498 -25.91 4.75 9.46
N THR A 499 -26.65 5.53 8.68
CA THR A 499 -26.25 6.01 7.35
C THR A 499 -26.39 7.52 7.25
N SER A 500 -25.35 8.16 6.71
CA SER A 500 -25.33 9.60 6.44
C SER A 500 -24.96 9.85 4.97
N PHE A 501 -25.51 10.92 4.37
CA PHE A 501 -25.24 11.29 2.98
C PHE A 501 -24.73 12.72 2.86
N LEU A 502 -23.71 12.89 2.01
CA LEU A 502 -23.24 14.20 1.57
C LEU A 502 -23.75 14.43 0.13
N PRO A 503 -24.59 15.45 -0.10
CA PRO A 503 -25.14 15.73 -1.44
C PRO A 503 -24.05 16.27 -2.37
N ALA A 504 -24.13 15.94 -3.66
CA ALA A 504 -23.23 16.39 -4.73
C ALA A 504 -21.75 16.29 -4.35
N ALA A 505 -21.36 15.13 -3.78
CA ALA A 505 -19.99 14.84 -3.37
C ALA A 505 -19.55 13.49 -3.93
N ARG A 506 -18.26 13.38 -4.22
CA ARG A 506 -17.58 12.13 -4.56
C ARG A 506 -16.32 12.02 -3.75
N GLU A 507 -15.84 10.80 -3.55
CA GLU A 507 -14.53 10.59 -2.95
C GLU A 507 -13.44 11.26 -3.81
N GLY A 508 -12.61 12.08 -3.19
CA GLY A 508 -11.59 12.87 -3.88
C GLY A 508 -10.22 12.19 -3.92
N GLU A 509 -9.99 11.24 -3.02
CA GLU A 509 -8.72 10.52 -2.91
C GLU A 509 -8.98 9.09 -2.46
N ARG A 510 -8.46 8.12 -3.19
CA ARG A 510 -8.80 6.70 -3.00
C ARG A 510 -7.83 5.90 -2.16
N ARG A 511 -6.62 6.41 -1.92
CA ARG A 511 -5.64 5.71 -1.07
C ARG A 511 -6.16 5.60 0.37
N SER A 512 -5.77 4.54 1.06
CA SER A 512 -6.16 4.27 2.45
C SER A 512 -5.91 5.47 3.36
N GLN A 513 -4.76 6.11 3.20
CA GLN A 513 -4.32 7.24 4.00
C GLN A 513 -5.13 8.53 3.80
N ALA A 514 -6.03 8.56 2.82
CA ALA A 514 -6.97 9.65 2.63
C ALA A 514 -8.11 9.64 3.66
N PHE A 515 -8.42 8.48 4.22
CA PHE A 515 -9.40 8.32 5.29
C PHE A 515 -8.70 8.30 6.66
N PHE A 516 -9.30 8.93 7.63
CA PHE A 516 -8.89 8.80 9.01
C PHE A 516 -10.10 8.88 9.96
N TYR A 517 -10.15 7.97 10.93
CA TYR A 517 -11.10 8.02 12.04
C TYR A 517 -10.37 8.19 13.35
N ARG A 518 -10.69 9.26 14.07
CA ARG A 518 -10.21 9.49 15.42
C ARG A 518 -11.32 9.22 16.42
N PRO A 519 -11.25 8.16 17.22
CA PRO A 519 -12.17 7.95 18.32
C PRO A 519 -12.00 9.02 19.39
N ASP A 520 -13.08 9.37 20.07
CA ASP A 520 -13.01 10.28 21.21
C ASP A 520 -12.29 9.60 22.38
N PRO A 521 -11.52 10.35 23.17
CA PRO A 521 -10.95 9.85 24.41
C PRO A 521 -12.02 9.24 25.32
N GLY A 522 -11.80 8.00 25.77
CA GLY A 522 -12.73 7.28 26.64
C GLY A 522 -14.00 6.74 25.95
N SER A 523 -14.14 6.88 24.64
CA SER A 523 -15.25 6.27 23.90
C SER A 523 -15.14 4.74 23.88
N PRO A 524 -16.08 3.99 24.46
CA PRO A 524 -16.05 2.54 24.41
C PRO A 524 -16.03 2.03 22.97
N ASN A 525 -15.03 1.20 22.63
CA ASN A 525 -14.90 0.59 21.30
C ASN A 525 -14.91 1.58 20.13
N GLY A 526 -14.60 2.86 20.37
CA GLY A 526 -14.65 3.89 19.35
C GLY A 526 -16.06 4.16 18.82
N ALA A 527 -17.09 3.98 19.65
CA ALA A 527 -18.49 4.25 19.26
C ALA A 527 -18.77 5.73 18.99
N SER A 528 -17.94 6.62 19.52
CA SER A 528 -17.96 8.07 19.25
C SER A 528 -16.57 8.52 18.76
N GLY A 529 -16.57 9.45 17.81
CA GLY A 529 -15.34 9.95 17.20
C GLY A 529 -15.64 10.87 16.01
N THR A 530 -14.60 11.25 15.30
CA THR A 530 -14.69 12.06 14.09
C THR A 530 -13.92 11.39 12.98
N LEU A 531 -14.53 11.24 11.81
CA LEU A 531 -13.86 10.79 10.60
C LEU A 531 -13.65 11.96 9.64
N GLY A 532 -12.62 11.87 8.82
CA GLY A 532 -12.32 12.81 7.75
C GLY A 532 -12.00 12.08 6.46
N LEU A 533 -12.43 12.64 5.32
CA LEU A 533 -12.19 12.10 3.98
C LEU A 533 -12.11 13.25 2.98
N PRO A 534 -11.09 13.28 2.08
CA PRO A 534 -11.08 14.18 0.95
C PRO A 534 -12.27 13.91 0.02
N VAL A 535 -12.94 14.97 -0.38
CA VAL A 535 -14.06 14.91 -1.32
C VAL A 535 -13.89 15.91 -2.45
N THR A 536 -14.41 15.57 -3.61
CA THR A 536 -14.59 16.49 -4.71
C THR A 536 -16.05 16.95 -4.74
N ARG A 537 -16.23 18.23 -5.02
CA ARG A 537 -17.54 18.86 -5.16
C ARG A 537 -17.77 19.30 -6.58
N ASP A 538 -18.92 19.02 -7.14
CA ASP A 538 -19.34 19.66 -8.39
C ASP A 538 -19.52 21.16 -8.14
N LEU A 539 -18.79 21.99 -8.86
CA LEU A 539 -18.86 23.46 -8.78
C LEU A 539 -20.12 24.02 -9.44
N GLY A 540 -21.03 23.15 -9.91
CA GLY A 540 -22.27 23.51 -10.52
C GLY A 540 -22.12 24.16 -11.90
N LYS A 541 -23.05 25.05 -12.27
CA LYS A 541 -23.09 25.69 -13.60
C LYS A 541 -22.27 26.98 -13.72
N SER A 542 -21.37 27.26 -12.76
CA SER A 542 -20.54 28.45 -12.84
C SER A 542 -19.59 28.38 -14.06
N PRO A 543 -19.23 29.52 -14.68
CA PRO A 543 -18.23 29.51 -15.76
C PRO A 543 -16.92 28.86 -15.35
N ALA A 544 -16.49 29.02 -14.09
CA ALA A 544 -15.30 28.39 -13.54
C ALA A 544 -15.41 26.86 -13.50
N ALA A 545 -16.57 26.28 -13.24
CA ALA A 545 -16.78 24.84 -13.21
C ALA A 545 -16.44 24.14 -14.55
N ARG A 546 -16.64 24.84 -15.66
CA ARG A 546 -16.33 24.30 -16.99
C ARG A 546 -14.82 24.14 -17.25
N PHE A 547 -14.00 24.90 -16.55
CA PHE A 547 -12.54 24.94 -16.73
C PHE A 547 -11.78 24.36 -15.54
N LEU A 548 -12.30 24.46 -14.33
CA LEU A 548 -11.65 24.02 -13.09
C LEU A 548 -12.11 22.62 -12.63
N GLY A 549 -13.15 22.08 -13.23
CA GLY A 549 -13.66 20.75 -12.94
C GLY A 549 -14.38 20.68 -11.59
N SER A 550 -13.68 20.35 -10.52
CA SER A 550 -14.26 20.13 -9.19
C SER A 550 -13.46 20.88 -8.11
N GLY A 551 -14.17 21.33 -7.08
CA GLY A 551 -13.54 21.88 -5.86
C GLY A 551 -13.04 20.74 -4.97
N SER A 552 -11.87 20.90 -4.37
CA SER A 552 -11.31 19.98 -3.38
C SER A 552 -11.67 20.43 -1.97
N ALA A 553 -12.13 19.49 -1.14
CA ALA A 553 -12.41 19.73 0.27
C ALA A 553 -12.10 18.46 1.08
N VAL A 554 -11.93 18.62 2.38
CA VAL A 554 -11.97 17.51 3.34
C VAL A 554 -13.31 17.58 4.07
N ALA A 555 -14.15 16.59 3.88
CA ALA A 555 -15.40 16.42 4.59
C ALA A 555 -15.16 15.71 5.92
N PHE A 556 -15.90 16.15 6.95
CA PHE A 556 -15.87 15.54 8.27
C PHE A 556 -17.27 15.08 8.67
N LEU A 557 -17.34 13.88 9.25
CA LEU A 557 -18.54 13.39 9.89
C LEU A 557 -18.25 13.13 11.37
N ARG A 558 -19.22 13.48 12.20
CA ARG A 558 -19.24 13.14 13.61
C ARG A 558 -19.94 11.80 13.78
N ARG A 559 -19.33 10.91 14.51
CA ARG A 559 -19.96 9.70 15.03
C ARG A 559 -20.22 9.92 16.51
N ASP A 560 -21.47 9.79 16.94
CA ASP A 560 -21.84 9.92 18.34
C ASP A 560 -22.74 8.75 18.74
N ALA A 561 -22.29 7.95 19.71
CA ALA A 561 -22.95 6.71 20.11
C ALA A 561 -23.41 5.86 18.89
N ARG A 562 -22.53 5.70 17.90
CA ARG A 562 -22.74 5.00 16.61
C ARG A 562 -23.62 5.72 15.58
N ARG A 563 -24.14 6.92 15.89
CA ARG A 563 -24.88 7.74 14.90
C ARG A 563 -23.93 8.60 14.10
N LEU A 564 -24.10 8.63 12.78
CA LEU A 564 -23.32 9.40 11.84
C LEU A 564 -24.04 10.68 11.43
N ALA A 565 -23.37 11.82 11.54
CA ALA A 565 -23.91 13.09 11.09
C ALA A 565 -22.81 13.93 10.41
N PRO A 566 -23.11 14.68 9.33
CA PRO A 566 -22.15 15.61 8.74
C PRO A 566 -21.71 16.64 9.77
N ALA A 567 -20.40 16.77 9.95
CA ALA A 567 -19.81 17.74 10.88
C ALA A 567 -19.36 19.03 10.18
N GLY A 568 -19.23 19.03 8.87
CA GLY A 568 -18.78 20.18 8.08
C GLY A 568 -17.63 19.81 7.14
N GLU A 569 -17.13 20.83 6.46
CA GLU A 569 -16.06 20.69 5.47
C GLU A 569 -15.05 21.81 5.63
N LEU A 570 -13.79 21.49 5.32
CA LEU A 570 -12.74 22.48 5.11
C LEU A 570 -12.37 22.41 3.62
N ALA A 571 -12.59 23.51 2.91
CA ALA A 571 -12.43 23.57 1.45
C ALA A 571 -11.16 24.32 1.07
N ALA A 572 -10.53 23.93 -0.03
CA ALA A 572 -9.43 24.67 -0.63
C ALA A 572 -9.95 25.94 -1.30
N HIS A 573 -9.11 27.00 -1.34
CA HIS A 573 -9.42 28.19 -2.12
C HIS A 573 -9.05 27.94 -3.58
N ALA A 574 -10.02 28.10 -4.49
CA ALA A 574 -9.83 27.85 -5.92
C ALA A 574 -8.83 28.82 -6.61
N GLU A 575 -8.52 29.94 -5.96
CA GLU A 575 -7.66 31.00 -6.50
C GLU A 575 -6.16 30.74 -6.33
N THR A 576 -5.79 29.67 -5.63
CA THR A 576 -4.38 29.39 -5.28
C THR A 576 -3.62 28.50 -6.28
N ALA A 577 -4.18 28.26 -7.48
CA ALA A 577 -3.44 27.62 -8.58
C ALA A 577 -2.37 28.56 -9.11
N ARG A 578 -1.21 28.60 -8.45
CA ARG A 578 -0.04 29.38 -8.86
C ARG A 578 0.99 28.49 -9.54
N ASP A 579 1.73 29.09 -10.50
CA ASP A 579 2.98 28.51 -10.94
C ASP A 579 3.95 28.51 -9.74
N ASP A 580 4.31 27.33 -9.28
CA ASP A 580 5.16 27.13 -8.11
C ASP A 580 6.62 26.86 -8.48
N ASP A 581 7.00 27.07 -9.75
CA ASP A 581 8.34 26.78 -10.29
C ASP A 581 8.81 25.35 -9.95
N CYS A 582 7.91 24.37 -10.13
CA CYS A 582 8.18 22.97 -9.85
C CYS A 582 9.28 22.44 -10.78
N LYS A 583 10.28 21.78 -10.21
CA LYS A 583 11.43 21.24 -10.94
C LYS A 583 11.37 19.73 -11.16
N ALA A 584 10.69 19.02 -10.27
CA ALA A 584 10.63 17.54 -10.27
C ALA A 584 9.33 17.07 -9.66
N SER A 585 8.84 15.89 -10.09
CA SER A 585 7.63 15.26 -9.55
C SER A 585 6.44 16.22 -9.51
N CYS A 586 6.18 16.92 -10.61
CA CYS A 586 5.21 18.00 -10.66
C CYS A 586 3.75 17.56 -10.71
N VAL A 587 3.49 16.27 -10.57
CA VAL A 587 2.16 15.65 -10.47
C VAL A 587 2.00 15.03 -9.10
N ASP A 588 0.90 15.30 -8.43
CA ASP A 588 0.59 14.73 -7.12
C ASP A 588 0.03 13.29 -7.28
N TRP A 589 0.86 12.33 -7.72
CA TRP A 589 0.45 10.94 -7.99
C TRP A 589 -0.11 10.23 -6.76
N TYR A 590 0.38 10.58 -5.58
CA TYR A 590 -0.06 10.01 -4.30
C TYR A 590 -1.10 10.88 -3.60
N GLY A 591 -1.77 11.76 -4.37
CA GLY A 591 -2.76 12.70 -3.88
C GLY A 591 -2.14 13.91 -3.18
N ASN A 592 -2.98 14.86 -2.79
CA ASN A 592 -2.56 16.11 -2.16
C ASN A 592 -3.49 16.59 -1.05
N ALA A 593 -4.45 15.78 -0.66
CA ALA A 593 -5.43 16.11 0.37
C ALA A 593 -5.46 15.05 1.48
N ARG A 594 -5.39 15.48 2.75
CA ARG A 594 -5.44 14.60 3.93
C ARG A 594 -6.18 15.25 5.08
N PRO A 595 -7.09 14.52 5.76
CA PRO A 595 -7.55 14.89 7.10
C PRO A 595 -6.44 14.58 8.09
N ILE A 596 -6.15 15.49 9.02
CA ILE A 596 -5.12 15.32 10.04
C ILE A 596 -5.73 15.61 11.40
N PHE A 597 -5.54 14.68 12.34
CA PHE A 597 -6.02 14.81 13.71
C PHE A 597 -4.83 14.75 14.67
N LEU A 598 -4.61 15.82 15.43
CA LEU A 598 -3.53 15.92 16.41
C LEU A 598 -4.06 16.45 17.74
N GLY A 599 -4.10 15.58 18.74
CA GLY A 599 -4.75 15.91 20.01
C GLY A 599 -6.22 16.24 19.78
N ASP A 600 -6.63 17.43 20.17
CA ASP A 600 -7.98 17.99 19.97
C ASP A 600 -8.13 18.82 18.68
N ARG A 601 -7.04 19.03 17.96
CA ARG A 601 -7.00 19.83 16.73
C ARG A 601 -7.29 18.99 15.49
N VAL A 602 -7.97 19.61 14.55
CA VAL A 602 -8.35 19.00 13.27
C VAL A 602 -7.81 19.86 12.14
N PHE A 603 -7.15 19.25 11.17
CA PHE A 603 -6.63 19.97 10.00
C PHE A 603 -7.05 19.28 8.70
N ALA A 604 -7.12 20.06 7.65
CA ALA A 604 -7.19 19.61 6.27
C ALA A 604 -5.95 20.10 5.53
N LEU A 605 -5.12 19.17 5.06
CA LEU A 605 -4.08 19.47 4.07
C LEU A 605 -4.71 19.39 2.69
N MET A 606 -4.58 20.43 1.88
CA MET A 606 -5.09 20.48 0.53
C MET A 606 -4.08 21.24 -0.36
N GLY A 607 -3.26 20.48 -1.04
CA GLY A 607 -2.18 21.07 -1.83
C GLY A 607 -1.17 21.85 -0.99
N TYR A 608 -1.08 23.13 -1.17
CA TYR A 608 -0.24 24.05 -0.38
C TYR A 608 -0.98 24.72 0.77
N GLU A 609 -2.23 24.37 0.98
CA GLU A 609 -3.02 24.93 2.06
C GLU A 609 -3.11 23.94 3.23
N LEU A 610 -2.84 24.42 4.42
CA LEU A 610 -3.18 23.76 5.67
C LEU A 610 -4.27 24.57 6.35
N VAL A 611 -5.44 23.96 6.50
CA VAL A 611 -6.60 24.60 7.10
C VAL A 611 -6.89 23.95 8.44
N GLU A 612 -6.89 24.70 9.51
CA GLU A 612 -7.30 24.25 10.83
C GLU A 612 -8.79 24.45 11.03
N GLY A 613 -9.46 23.39 11.44
CA GLY A 613 -10.86 23.40 11.84
C GLY A 613 -11.01 23.30 13.36
N LYS A 614 -11.99 24.00 13.88
CA LYS A 614 -12.41 23.89 15.28
C LYS A 614 -13.75 23.15 15.38
N LEU A 615 -13.74 22.06 16.12
CA LEU A 615 -14.94 21.30 16.44
C LEU A 615 -15.70 21.98 17.59
N SER A 616 -16.92 22.43 17.32
CA SER A 616 -17.80 23.04 18.31
C SER A 616 -19.26 22.63 18.04
N ASN A 617 -19.94 22.15 19.07
CA ASN A 617 -21.32 21.67 18.97
C ASN A 617 -21.54 20.64 17.85
N GLY A 618 -20.61 19.69 17.70
CA GLY A 618 -20.65 18.65 16.69
C GLY A 618 -20.37 19.14 15.26
N ARG A 619 -19.94 20.39 15.07
CA ARG A 619 -19.62 20.98 13.76
C ARG A 619 -18.19 21.47 13.70
N ILE A 620 -17.54 21.24 12.59
CA ILE A 620 -16.21 21.76 12.25
C ILE A 620 -16.39 23.01 11.40
N ARG A 621 -15.72 24.08 11.82
CA ARG A 621 -15.63 25.34 11.06
C ARG A 621 -14.16 25.72 10.93
N GLU A 622 -13.81 26.36 9.83
CA GLU A 622 -12.48 26.92 9.64
C GLU A 622 -12.16 27.88 10.79
N TYR A 623 -11.00 27.68 11.39
CA TYR A 623 -10.46 28.50 12.46
C TYR A 623 -9.27 29.32 11.99
N ALA A 624 -8.37 28.69 11.24
CA ALA A 624 -7.17 29.32 10.71
C ALA A 624 -6.78 28.65 9.39
N ARG A 625 -6.10 29.38 8.54
CA ARG A 625 -5.58 28.92 7.25
C ARG A 625 -4.15 29.39 7.06
N LEU A 626 -3.31 28.53 6.53
CA LEU A 626 -1.96 28.83 6.12
C LEU A 626 -1.77 28.36 4.67
N ASP A 627 -1.40 29.26 3.80
CA ASP A 627 -0.80 28.94 2.50
C ASP A 627 0.72 28.92 2.68
N PHE A 628 1.35 27.76 2.40
CA PHE A 628 2.80 27.58 2.46
C PHE A 628 3.43 27.38 1.07
N ALA A 629 2.72 27.78 0.01
CA ALA A 629 3.25 27.75 -1.34
C ALA A 629 4.54 28.58 -1.43
N PRO A 630 5.52 28.15 -2.20
CA PRO A 630 6.70 28.97 -2.48
C PRO A 630 6.27 30.28 -3.15
N THR A 631 6.78 31.40 -2.65
CA THR A 631 6.63 32.67 -3.37
C THR A 631 7.50 32.60 -4.63
N ALA A 632 6.88 32.75 -5.79
CA ALA A 632 7.63 32.85 -7.04
C ALA A 632 8.70 33.96 -6.91
N THR A 633 9.95 33.55 -6.94
CA THR A 633 11.04 34.54 -7.08
C THR A 633 10.85 35.26 -8.40
N ALA A 634 10.59 36.57 -8.34
CA ALA A 634 10.49 37.37 -9.55
C ALA A 634 11.72 37.07 -10.40
N ARG A 635 11.51 36.51 -11.59
CA ARG A 635 12.60 36.33 -12.57
C ARG A 635 13.17 37.74 -12.85
N LYS A 636 14.41 37.98 -12.38
CA LYS A 636 15.20 39.17 -12.76
C LYS A 636 15.73 38.99 -14.16
#